data_d4f1ec09dd7b90b98741b961f5d7e235
#
_entry.id   d4f1ec09dd7b90b98741b961f5d7e235
#
_cell.length_a   1.000
_cell.length_b   1.000
_cell.length_c   1.000
_cell.angle_alpha   90.00
_cell.angle_beta   90.00
_cell.angle_gamma   90.00
#
_symmetry.space_group_name_H-M   'P 1'
#
loop_
_entity.id
_entity.type
_entity.pdbx_description
1 polymer ?
#
loop_
_entity_poly.entity_id
_entity_poly.type
_entity_poly.pdbx_seq_one_letter_code
_entity_poly.pdbx_strand_id
1 'polypeptide(L)'
;EQVVGVTVYRWGGNRCIGLSGHVVGVDFPSEYSDWRDVEPVELVTAEVEKRPTQENIVAALRRMARNASHIHIATDYDREGELIGKEAYELVREVNEEAPIDRVRFSSITDREVTEAFADPDDLDFDLAAAGEARQIVDLMWGASLTRFLSLSARQLGDDFISVGRVQGPTLKLIVDREREIDAFDPEDYWELFADLTKDDETFEAGYFYLDDDDTEADRVWDEATADAVYDALAGASTATVAEVRRRTRTDDPPAPFNTTQFIRAASGIGHSAQRAMSIAEDLYTAGYITYPRTDNTVYPEDLEPRDLLDALADGPRFGDDAASLLDAEDITPTAGDEETTDHPPIHPTDELPSPADLSDEEWEVYELVVRRFLATVADAATWEHLRVVATVAGEEQDPSLKANGKRLVDPGYHAVYPYRSTSENYVPDVEEGEALALTDARMEAKQTQPPRRYGQSRLIETMERMGIGTKATRHDVIQKLYDRGYVEGDPPRPTRLARGVVEASEEFADLIVSEEMTAQLEADMQAIARGEATLDEVTDESREMLARVFDRLTESRAELGDHLRDSLKADKTVGPCPESDHDLVIRRSRHGSYFVGCDGYPDCEFTLPLPSTGKPILLDETCPDHGLADVKMLAGRKTFVHGCPLCAAEAAEEEPDLVVGSCPECGEDGGGELAIKRLRSGGRLVGCTRYPDCDYSLPMPRRGEAELTDETCAEHGLPGIRITYDDDGREPWDLGCPICNYREYQARQAGTELETIDGIGEKTAEKLKQAGVEDVSGLKSAEPDSLADEIDGVGPDTVRNWQADAD
;
A
#
# COMPACT_ATOMS: atom_id res chain seq x y z
N GLU A 1 -33.05 -10.82 -11.29
CA GLU A 1 -33.46 -10.29 -12.61
C GLU A 1 -32.27 -9.54 -13.23
N GLN A 2 -32.13 -9.63 -14.56
CA GLN A 2 -31.14 -8.84 -15.28
C GLN A 2 -31.84 -7.68 -15.98
N VAL A 3 -31.36 -6.47 -15.72
CA VAL A 3 -31.83 -5.24 -16.37
C VAL A 3 -30.62 -4.54 -17.00
N VAL A 4 -30.59 -4.44 -18.33
CA VAL A 4 -29.45 -3.88 -19.09
C VAL A 4 -28.10 -4.52 -18.70
N GLY A 5 -28.10 -5.83 -18.44
CA GLY A 5 -26.88 -6.53 -18.01
C GLY A 5 -26.49 -6.37 -16.54
N VAL A 6 -27.26 -5.59 -15.77
CA VAL A 6 -27.04 -5.38 -14.33
C VAL A 6 -27.94 -6.32 -13.52
N THR A 7 -27.40 -6.90 -12.45
CA THR A 7 -28.19 -7.72 -11.51
C THR A 7 -29.09 -6.84 -10.68
N VAL A 8 -30.40 -7.12 -10.72
CA VAL A 8 -31.42 -6.44 -9.94
C VAL A 8 -32.10 -7.46 -9.04
N TYR A 9 -32.14 -7.19 -7.76
CA TYR A 9 -32.87 -8.01 -6.79
C TYR A 9 -34.36 -7.69 -6.83
N ARG A 10 -35.24 -8.71 -6.63
CA ARG A 10 -36.66 -8.54 -6.71
C ARG A 10 -37.41 -9.35 -5.68
N TRP A 11 -38.36 -8.71 -4.98
CA TRP A 11 -39.25 -9.35 -4.01
C TRP A 11 -40.58 -8.59 -3.89
N GLY A 12 -41.71 -9.28 -3.78
CA GLY A 12 -42.99 -8.69 -3.45
C GLY A 12 -43.46 -7.50 -4.33
N GLY A 13 -42.88 -7.32 -5.52
CA GLY A 13 -43.14 -6.15 -6.39
C GLY A 13 -42.05 -5.08 -6.30
N ASN A 14 -41.19 -5.13 -5.31
CA ASN A 14 -40.06 -4.23 -5.13
C ASN A 14 -38.87 -4.67 -5.96
N ARG A 15 -37.95 -3.74 -6.24
CA ARG A 15 -36.68 -3.96 -6.92
C ARG A 15 -35.59 -3.18 -6.23
N CYS A 16 -34.39 -3.78 -6.15
CA CYS A 16 -33.21 -3.13 -5.62
C CYS A 16 -32.05 -3.27 -6.61
N ILE A 17 -31.29 -2.22 -6.82
CA ILE A 17 -30.07 -2.17 -7.64
C ILE A 17 -28.94 -1.59 -6.79
N GLY A 18 -27.76 -2.24 -6.82
CA GLY A 18 -26.54 -1.70 -6.26
C GLY A 18 -25.90 -0.73 -7.24
N LEU A 19 -25.42 0.41 -6.76
CA LEU A 19 -24.79 1.44 -7.59
C LEU A 19 -23.28 1.23 -7.77
N SER A 20 -22.62 0.46 -6.91
CA SER A 20 -21.17 0.18 -6.96
C SER A 20 -20.30 1.45 -6.94
N GLY A 21 -20.66 2.42 -6.10
CA GLY A 21 -20.04 3.73 -6.00
C GLY A 21 -20.65 4.77 -6.95
N HIS A 22 -19.90 5.79 -7.31
CA HIS A 22 -20.38 6.86 -8.19
C HIS A 22 -20.80 6.35 -9.56
N VAL A 23 -22.02 6.65 -9.95
CA VAL A 23 -22.58 6.32 -11.27
C VAL A 23 -22.41 7.45 -12.28
N VAL A 24 -22.16 8.64 -11.77
CA VAL A 24 -21.80 9.85 -12.53
C VAL A 24 -20.48 10.36 -11.96
N GLY A 25 -19.57 10.72 -12.83
CA GLY A 25 -18.32 11.38 -12.46
C GLY A 25 -18.23 12.76 -13.10
N VAL A 26 -17.29 13.56 -12.64
CA VAL A 26 -16.95 14.85 -13.26
C VAL A 26 -15.69 14.72 -14.11
N ASP A 27 -15.68 15.34 -15.28
CA ASP A 27 -14.53 15.39 -16.18
C ASP A 27 -14.55 16.68 -17.00
N PHE A 28 -13.43 17.03 -17.59
CA PHE A 28 -13.37 18.14 -18.55
C PHE A 28 -14.00 17.73 -19.89
N PRO A 29 -14.58 18.68 -20.65
CA PRO A 29 -15.03 18.45 -22.02
C PRO A 29 -13.97 17.77 -22.88
N SER A 30 -14.41 17.01 -23.89
CA SER A 30 -13.50 16.19 -24.71
C SER A 30 -12.45 16.99 -25.47
N GLU A 31 -12.65 18.28 -25.67
CA GLU A 31 -11.68 19.20 -26.28
C GLU A 31 -10.41 19.35 -25.42
N TYR A 32 -10.49 19.07 -24.12
CA TYR A 32 -9.35 19.09 -23.20
C TYR A 32 -8.67 17.72 -23.03
N SER A 33 -9.01 16.71 -23.81
CA SER A 33 -8.49 15.34 -23.62
C SER A 33 -7.04 15.17 -24.05
N ASP A 34 -6.57 15.88 -25.09
CA ASP A 34 -5.17 15.79 -25.53
C ASP A 34 -4.29 16.73 -24.71
N TRP A 35 -3.39 16.15 -23.93
CA TRP A 35 -2.48 16.91 -23.05
C TRP A 35 -1.49 17.80 -23.83
N ARG A 36 -1.23 17.52 -25.11
CA ARG A 36 -0.27 18.27 -25.93
C ARG A 36 -0.88 19.48 -26.63
N ASP A 37 -2.17 19.42 -26.87
CA ASP A 37 -2.90 20.44 -27.59
C ASP A 37 -3.56 21.49 -26.69
N VAL A 38 -3.58 21.24 -25.37
CA VAL A 38 -4.21 22.11 -24.37
C VAL A 38 -3.17 22.61 -23.37
N GLU A 39 -3.08 23.92 -23.18
CA GLU A 39 -2.27 24.47 -22.10
C GLU A 39 -2.92 24.15 -20.73
N PRO A 40 -2.19 23.56 -19.77
CA PRO A 40 -2.78 23.13 -18.49
C PRO A 40 -3.48 24.23 -17.69
N VAL A 41 -3.07 25.49 -17.86
CA VAL A 41 -3.70 26.64 -17.22
C VAL A 41 -5.15 26.87 -17.68
N GLU A 42 -5.52 26.43 -18.88
CA GLU A 42 -6.89 26.54 -19.42
C GLU A 42 -7.88 25.70 -18.61
N LEU A 43 -7.39 24.59 -17.98
CA LEU A 43 -8.21 23.74 -17.12
C LEU A 43 -8.67 24.43 -15.83
N VAL A 44 -7.97 25.49 -15.39
CA VAL A 44 -8.35 26.25 -14.19
C VAL A 44 -9.72 26.91 -14.35
N THR A 45 -10.01 27.37 -15.57
CA THR A 45 -11.28 28.07 -15.88
C THR A 45 -12.25 27.24 -16.71
N ALA A 46 -11.83 26.03 -17.12
CA ALA A 46 -12.69 25.14 -17.88
C ALA A 46 -13.91 24.71 -17.05
N GLU A 47 -15.06 24.65 -17.70
CA GLU A 47 -16.26 24.05 -17.10
C GLU A 47 -16.08 22.54 -17.04
N VAL A 48 -16.55 21.92 -15.96
CA VAL A 48 -16.58 20.46 -15.81
C VAL A 48 -17.94 19.93 -16.24
N GLU A 49 -17.93 18.74 -16.84
CA GLU A 49 -19.14 18.04 -17.29
C GLU A 49 -19.37 16.79 -16.43
N LYS A 50 -20.66 16.57 -16.10
CA LYS A 50 -21.08 15.30 -15.48
C LYS A 50 -21.17 14.24 -16.58
N ARG A 51 -20.51 13.10 -16.38
CA ARG A 51 -20.51 11.97 -17.31
C ARG A 51 -20.85 10.67 -16.60
N PRO A 52 -21.69 9.80 -17.19
CA PRO A 52 -21.88 8.46 -16.66
C PRO A 52 -20.56 7.69 -16.59
N THR A 53 -20.22 7.17 -15.42
CA THR A 53 -19.08 6.28 -15.21
C THR A 53 -19.45 4.82 -15.45
N GLN A 54 -20.74 4.50 -15.25
CA GLN A 54 -21.30 3.16 -15.36
C GLN A 54 -22.61 3.19 -16.18
N GLU A 55 -22.48 3.28 -17.52
CA GLU A 55 -23.62 3.44 -18.43
C GLU A 55 -24.71 2.39 -18.24
N ASN A 56 -24.34 1.12 -17.97
CA ASN A 56 -25.29 0.04 -17.76
C ASN A 56 -26.13 0.24 -16.49
N ILE A 57 -25.51 0.70 -15.40
CA ILE A 57 -26.21 0.98 -14.14
C ILE A 57 -27.14 2.18 -14.31
N VAL A 58 -26.66 3.26 -14.94
CA VAL A 58 -27.48 4.44 -15.25
C VAL A 58 -28.68 4.07 -16.11
N ALA A 59 -28.49 3.27 -17.17
CA ALA A 59 -29.58 2.80 -18.01
C ALA A 59 -30.58 1.89 -17.27
N ALA A 60 -30.09 1.02 -16.39
CA ALA A 60 -30.92 0.15 -15.56
C ALA A 60 -31.73 0.96 -14.55
N LEU A 61 -31.09 1.93 -13.87
CA LEU A 61 -31.73 2.81 -12.90
C LEU A 61 -32.85 3.62 -13.57
N ARG A 62 -32.57 4.31 -14.68
CA ARG A 62 -33.59 5.05 -15.44
C ARG A 62 -34.75 4.17 -15.91
N ARG A 63 -34.46 2.91 -16.33
CA ARG A 63 -35.50 1.97 -16.75
C ARG A 63 -36.41 1.53 -15.59
N MET A 64 -35.81 1.30 -14.43
CA MET A 64 -36.57 0.92 -13.22
C MET A 64 -37.40 2.08 -12.68
N ALA A 65 -36.82 3.27 -12.64
CA ALA A 65 -37.41 4.46 -12.07
C ALA A 65 -38.69 4.94 -12.83
N ARG A 66 -38.77 4.74 -14.15
CA ARG A 66 -39.91 5.21 -15.00
C ARG A 66 -41.29 4.82 -14.51
N ASN A 67 -41.41 3.64 -13.88
CA ASN A 67 -42.71 3.10 -13.43
C ASN A 67 -42.74 2.85 -11.91
N ALA A 68 -41.74 3.34 -11.18
CA ALA A 68 -41.69 3.24 -9.74
C ALA A 68 -42.75 4.19 -9.14
N SER A 69 -43.50 3.69 -8.15
CA SER A 69 -44.47 4.49 -7.41
C SER A 69 -43.83 5.19 -6.21
N HIS A 70 -42.66 4.69 -5.75
CA HIS A 70 -41.89 5.19 -4.65
C HIS A 70 -40.46 4.72 -4.81
N ILE A 71 -39.48 5.51 -4.41
CA ILE A 71 -38.05 5.21 -4.56
C ILE A 71 -37.38 5.54 -3.24
N HIS A 72 -36.56 4.59 -2.75
CA HIS A 72 -35.72 4.77 -1.58
C HIS A 72 -34.27 4.76 -2.02
N ILE A 73 -33.50 5.75 -1.57
CA ILE A 73 -32.05 5.85 -1.77
C ILE A 73 -31.37 5.44 -0.48
N ALA A 74 -30.64 4.34 -0.54
CA ALA A 74 -29.97 3.72 0.61
C ALA A 74 -28.47 3.59 0.30
N THR A 75 -27.76 4.68 0.43
CA THR A 75 -26.29 4.78 0.32
C THR A 75 -25.70 5.07 1.70
N ASP A 76 -24.38 4.89 1.88
CA ASP A 76 -23.72 5.24 3.13
C ASP A 76 -24.01 6.70 3.53
N TYR A 77 -24.06 6.98 4.82
CA TYR A 77 -24.36 8.32 5.31
C TYR A 77 -23.06 9.09 5.58
N ASP A 78 -22.31 9.33 4.51
CA ASP A 78 -21.18 10.25 4.52
C ASP A 78 -21.24 11.18 3.30
N ARG A 79 -20.28 12.06 3.15
CA ARG A 79 -20.22 13.04 2.04
C ARG A 79 -20.27 12.37 0.66
N GLU A 80 -19.56 11.25 0.51
CA GLU A 80 -19.50 10.50 -0.75
C GLU A 80 -20.81 9.75 -1.00
N GLY A 81 -21.36 9.10 0.02
CA GLY A 81 -22.64 8.37 -0.08
C GLY A 81 -23.83 9.28 -0.36
N GLU A 82 -23.87 10.50 0.22
CA GLU A 82 -24.89 11.49 -0.09
C GLU A 82 -24.75 12.04 -1.51
N LEU A 83 -23.53 12.20 -2.01
CA LEU A 83 -23.31 12.58 -3.41
C LEU A 83 -23.79 11.48 -4.37
N ILE A 84 -23.44 10.21 -4.10
CA ILE A 84 -23.95 9.06 -4.87
C ILE A 84 -25.50 9.04 -4.84
N GLY A 85 -26.08 9.32 -3.68
CA GLY A 85 -27.53 9.44 -3.51
C GLY A 85 -28.15 10.56 -4.36
N LYS A 86 -27.50 11.74 -4.38
CA LYS A 86 -27.90 12.87 -5.23
C LYS A 86 -27.78 12.54 -6.72
N GLU A 87 -26.72 11.88 -7.16
CA GLU A 87 -26.56 11.43 -8.54
C GLU A 87 -27.71 10.50 -8.95
N ALA A 88 -28.04 9.53 -8.10
CA ALA A 88 -29.19 8.64 -8.32
C ALA A 88 -30.52 9.42 -8.35
N TYR A 89 -30.70 10.39 -7.44
CA TYR A 89 -31.89 11.26 -7.39
C TYR A 89 -32.05 12.04 -8.70
N GLU A 90 -31.00 12.69 -9.20
CA GLU A 90 -31.02 13.45 -10.44
C GLU A 90 -31.40 12.56 -11.64
N LEU A 91 -30.77 11.38 -11.77
CA LEU A 91 -31.05 10.41 -12.83
C LEU A 91 -32.50 9.86 -12.78
N VAL A 92 -33.05 9.69 -11.57
CA VAL A 92 -34.44 9.27 -11.38
C VAL A 92 -35.41 10.40 -11.80
N ARG A 93 -35.14 11.64 -11.36
CA ARG A 93 -35.99 12.80 -11.68
C ARG A 93 -36.08 13.09 -13.17
N GLU A 94 -35.04 12.81 -13.96
CA GLU A 94 -35.06 12.92 -15.43
C GLU A 94 -36.19 12.07 -16.10
N VAL A 95 -36.55 10.95 -15.49
CA VAL A 95 -37.47 9.96 -16.09
C VAL A 95 -38.77 9.76 -15.29
N ASN A 96 -38.81 10.25 -14.04
CA ASN A 96 -39.98 10.16 -13.14
C ASN A 96 -39.99 11.36 -12.18
N GLU A 97 -40.64 12.44 -12.60
CA GLU A 97 -40.71 13.69 -11.82
C GLU A 97 -41.58 13.62 -10.58
N GLU A 98 -42.61 12.73 -10.57
CA GLU A 98 -43.68 12.72 -9.57
C GLU A 98 -43.47 11.72 -8.44
N ALA A 99 -42.66 10.66 -8.62
CA ALA A 99 -42.48 9.64 -7.62
C ALA A 99 -41.86 10.22 -6.33
N PRO A 100 -42.41 9.90 -5.14
CA PRO A 100 -41.75 10.20 -3.87
C PRO A 100 -40.39 9.55 -3.85
N ILE A 101 -39.38 10.25 -3.34
CA ILE A 101 -38.03 9.76 -3.14
C ILE A 101 -37.60 10.07 -1.71
N ASP A 102 -37.28 9.03 -0.97
CA ASP A 102 -36.84 9.12 0.41
C ASP A 102 -35.39 8.67 0.52
N ARG A 103 -34.74 9.12 1.57
CA ARG A 103 -33.39 8.74 1.98
C ARG A 103 -33.48 7.75 3.15
N VAL A 104 -32.83 6.60 3.01
CA VAL A 104 -32.74 5.59 4.08
C VAL A 104 -31.31 5.60 4.61
N ARG A 105 -31.15 5.88 5.90
CA ARG A 105 -29.86 6.00 6.60
C ARG A 105 -29.72 4.89 7.62
N PHE A 106 -28.58 4.21 7.60
CA PHE A 106 -28.23 3.20 8.58
C PHE A 106 -26.73 3.23 8.84
N SER A 107 -26.33 2.85 10.03
CA SER A 107 -24.93 2.77 10.47
C SER A 107 -24.39 1.35 10.48
N SER A 108 -25.28 0.35 10.36
CA SER A 108 -24.92 -1.05 10.16
C SER A 108 -25.89 -1.73 9.20
N ILE A 109 -25.43 -2.77 8.51
CA ILE A 109 -26.27 -3.55 7.58
C ILE A 109 -26.81 -4.78 8.31
N THR A 110 -27.57 -4.55 9.39
CA THR A 110 -28.30 -5.59 10.11
C THR A 110 -29.77 -5.60 9.72
N ASP A 111 -30.43 -6.76 9.84
CA ASP A 111 -31.87 -6.88 9.54
C ASP A 111 -32.71 -5.91 10.35
N ARG A 112 -32.34 -5.67 11.60
CA ARG A 112 -33.04 -4.77 12.51
C ARG A 112 -32.90 -3.31 12.06
N GLU A 113 -31.68 -2.81 11.98
CA GLU A 113 -31.41 -1.40 11.66
C GLU A 113 -31.88 -1.01 10.27
N VAL A 114 -31.67 -1.86 9.27
CA VAL A 114 -32.19 -1.64 7.93
C VAL A 114 -33.71 -1.59 7.92
N THR A 115 -34.41 -2.47 8.67
CA THR A 115 -35.85 -2.46 8.75
C THR A 115 -36.38 -1.19 9.45
N GLU A 116 -35.75 -0.75 10.51
CA GLU A 116 -36.12 0.48 11.24
C GLU A 116 -35.89 1.71 10.35
N ALA A 117 -34.75 1.78 9.65
CA ALA A 117 -34.44 2.89 8.74
C ALA A 117 -35.42 3.00 7.57
N PHE A 118 -35.91 1.88 7.02
CA PHE A 118 -36.97 1.90 6.01
C PHE A 118 -38.35 2.28 6.57
N ALA A 119 -38.59 2.15 7.88
CA ALA A 119 -39.82 2.53 8.51
C ALA A 119 -39.95 4.04 8.81
N ASP A 120 -38.81 4.71 9.00
CA ASP A 120 -38.69 6.14 9.26
C ASP A 120 -37.60 6.79 8.39
N PRO A 121 -37.82 6.90 7.07
CA PRO A 121 -36.85 7.45 6.14
C PRO A 121 -36.74 8.97 6.26
N ASP A 122 -35.57 9.47 5.92
CA ASP A 122 -35.22 10.88 5.88
C ASP A 122 -35.37 11.53 4.49
N ASP A 123 -35.08 12.82 4.41
CA ASP A 123 -34.78 13.52 3.16
C ASP A 123 -33.30 13.46 2.81
N LEU A 124 -32.93 13.60 1.51
CA LEU A 124 -31.56 13.74 1.07
C LEU A 124 -30.97 15.04 1.62
N ASP A 125 -29.73 14.94 2.10
CA ASP A 125 -28.91 16.08 2.53
C ASP A 125 -28.18 16.68 1.32
N PHE A 126 -28.80 17.64 0.67
CA PHE A 126 -28.25 18.29 -0.52
C PHE A 126 -26.99 19.14 -0.22
N ASP A 127 -26.85 19.66 1.00
CA ASP A 127 -25.70 20.44 1.41
C ASP A 127 -24.48 19.51 1.61
N LEU A 128 -24.68 18.37 2.26
CA LEU A 128 -23.66 17.35 2.40
C LEU A 128 -23.25 16.79 1.03
N ALA A 129 -24.21 16.51 0.14
CA ALA A 129 -23.94 16.08 -1.23
C ALA A 129 -23.19 17.14 -2.05
N ALA A 130 -23.53 18.42 -1.88
CA ALA A 130 -22.84 19.53 -2.54
C ALA A 130 -21.38 19.67 -2.06
N ALA A 131 -21.11 19.38 -0.78
CA ALA A 131 -19.74 19.32 -0.27
C ALA A 131 -18.91 18.20 -0.93
N GLY A 132 -19.52 17.04 -1.20
CA GLY A 132 -18.93 15.95 -1.98
C GLY A 132 -18.65 16.34 -3.43
N GLU A 133 -19.60 17.00 -4.08
CA GLU A 133 -19.46 17.49 -5.46
C GLU A 133 -18.37 18.57 -5.57
N ALA A 134 -18.33 19.53 -4.64
CA ALA A 134 -17.27 20.53 -4.57
C ALA A 134 -15.89 19.88 -4.50
N ARG A 135 -15.74 18.85 -3.68
CA ARG A 135 -14.50 18.10 -3.55
C ARG A 135 -14.11 17.43 -4.87
N GLN A 136 -15.03 16.72 -5.54
CA GLN A 136 -14.71 16.11 -6.85
C GLN A 136 -14.25 17.14 -7.87
N ILE A 137 -14.90 18.30 -7.95
CA ILE A 137 -14.53 19.38 -8.88
C ILE A 137 -13.15 19.96 -8.53
N VAL A 138 -12.91 20.27 -7.27
CA VAL A 138 -11.64 20.83 -6.80
C VAL A 138 -10.49 19.84 -7.03
N ASP A 139 -10.68 18.57 -6.64
CA ASP A 139 -9.65 17.54 -6.82
C ASP A 139 -9.37 17.26 -8.30
N LEU A 140 -10.38 17.31 -9.20
CA LEU A 140 -10.20 17.23 -10.64
C LEU A 140 -9.39 18.41 -11.19
N MET A 141 -9.78 19.63 -10.82
CA MET A 141 -9.10 20.84 -11.31
C MET A 141 -7.63 20.87 -10.89
N TRP A 142 -7.35 20.70 -9.61
CA TRP A 142 -5.98 20.67 -9.08
C TRP A 142 -5.18 19.49 -9.63
N GLY A 143 -5.77 18.30 -9.57
CA GLY A 143 -5.10 17.09 -10.00
C GLY A 143 -4.76 17.09 -11.48
N ALA A 144 -5.71 17.38 -12.34
CA ALA A 144 -5.50 17.36 -13.79
C ALA A 144 -4.58 18.49 -14.27
N SER A 145 -4.80 19.73 -13.82
CA SER A 145 -4.00 20.88 -14.28
C SER A 145 -2.55 20.78 -13.85
N LEU A 146 -2.29 20.50 -12.58
CA LEU A 146 -0.92 20.40 -12.05
C LEU A 146 -0.20 19.16 -12.57
N THR A 147 -0.86 18.01 -12.59
CA THR A 147 -0.29 16.77 -13.16
C THR A 147 0.13 16.96 -14.62
N ARG A 148 -0.73 17.56 -15.45
CA ARG A 148 -0.40 17.86 -16.85
C ARG A 148 0.74 18.86 -16.97
N PHE A 149 0.71 19.93 -16.18
CA PHE A 149 1.75 20.95 -16.22
C PHE A 149 3.13 20.38 -15.87
N LEU A 150 3.25 19.66 -14.75
CA LEU A 150 4.51 19.06 -14.30
C LEU A 150 5.00 18.00 -15.29
N SER A 151 4.09 17.12 -15.73
CA SER A 151 4.42 16.05 -16.67
C SER A 151 4.90 16.59 -18.02
N LEU A 152 4.24 17.60 -18.59
CA LEU A 152 4.64 18.24 -19.84
C LEU A 152 5.96 19.00 -19.68
N SER A 153 6.16 19.71 -18.56
CA SER A 153 7.41 20.43 -18.26
C SER A 153 8.60 19.47 -18.12
N ALA A 154 8.39 18.34 -17.46
CA ALA A 154 9.39 17.29 -17.32
C ALA A 154 9.51 16.36 -18.55
N ARG A 155 8.65 16.52 -19.56
CA ARG A 155 8.53 15.64 -20.75
C ARG A 155 8.24 14.18 -20.41
N GLN A 156 7.47 13.96 -19.34
CA GLN A 156 7.00 12.66 -18.89
C GLN A 156 5.54 12.48 -19.28
N LEU A 157 5.26 11.52 -20.14
CA LEU A 157 3.92 11.20 -20.64
C LEU A 157 3.70 9.69 -20.66
N GLY A 158 2.46 9.28 -20.74
CA GLY A 158 2.08 7.87 -20.70
C GLY A 158 2.07 7.36 -19.25
N ASP A 159 2.58 6.17 -19.02
CA ASP A 159 2.54 5.52 -17.69
C ASP A 159 3.47 6.18 -16.63
N ASP A 160 4.44 7.00 -17.10
CA ASP A 160 5.45 7.64 -16.24
C ASP A 160 5.11 9.10 -15.89
N PHE A 161 3.86 9.53 -15.99
CA PHE A 161 3.47 10.91 -15.67
C PHE A 161 3.65 11.27 -14.19
N ILE A 162 3.96 12.55 -13.94
CA ILE A 162 4.15 13.08 -12.58
C ILE A 162 2.78 13.46 -12.01
N SER A 163 2.25 12.66 -11.11
CA SER A 163 0.96 12.90 -10.46
C SER A 163 1.11 13.81 -9.26
N VAL A 164 0.33 14.86 -9.21
CA VAL A 164 0.23 15.76 -8.06
C VAL A 164 -1.24 16.00 -7.73
N GLY A 165 -1.55 16.11 -6.46
CA GLY A 165 -2.90 16.37 -5.98
C GLY A 165 -2.87 17.19 -4.69
N ARG A 166 -3.96 17.88 -4.43
CA ARG A 166 -4.15 18.79 -3.29
C ARG A 166 -3.78 18.17 -1.94
N VAL A 167 -4.19 16.94 -1.66
CA VAL A 167 -3.89 16.21 -0.41
C VAL A 167 -2.56 15.47 -0.51
N GLN A 168 -2.22 14.98 -1.71
CA GLN A 168 -1.02 14.18 -1.96
C GLN A 168 0.26 14.99 -1.74
N GLY A 169 0.31 16.25 -2.20
CA GLY A 169 1.47 17.14 -2.09
C GLY A 169 1.92 17.36 -0.64
N PRO A 170 1.06 17.89 0.25
CA PRO A 170 1.40 18.08 1.66
C PRO A 170 1.75 16.77 2.38
N THR A 171 1.05 15.67 2.08
CA THR A 171 1.38 14.37 2.67
C THR A 171 2.78 13.91 2.27
N LEU A 172 3.14 14.09 0.99
CA LEU A 172 4.49 13.77 0.50
C LEU A 172 5.55 14.65 1.18
N LYS A 173 5.25 15.94 1.36
CA LYS A 173 6.13 16.90 2.05
C LYS A 173 6.43 16.47 3.49
N LEU A 174 5.43 15.99 4.25
CA LEU A 174 5.66 15.49 5.61
C LEU A 174 6.71 14.36 5.64
N ILE A 175 6.64 13.44 4.67
CA ILE A 175 7.60 12.33 4.57
C ILE A 175 8.99 12.84 4.18
N VAL A 176 9.07 13.76 3.20
CA VAL A 176 10.33 14.34 2.74
C VAL A 176 11.00 15.17 3.84
N ASP A 177 10.26 16.00 4.55
CA ASP A 177 10.79 16.82 5.63
C ASP A 177 11.32 15.96 6.79
N ARG A 178 10.62 14.87 7.13
CA ARG A 178 11.11 13.90 8.11
C ARG A 178 12.43 13.25 7.67
N GLU A 179 12.58 12.94 6.40
CA GLU A 179 13.82 12.37 5.88
C GLU A 179 14.95 13.42 5.87
N ARG A 180 14.65 14.68 5.58
CA ARG A 180 15.61 15.79 5.70
C ARG A 180 16.07 15.98 7.15
N GLU A 181 15.16 15.85 8.14
CA GLU A 181 15.52 15.87 9.56
C GLU A 181 16.47 14.73 9.93
N ILE A 182 16.23 13.52 9.37
CA ILE A 182 17.08 12.35 9.59
C ILE A 182 18.44 12.55 8.94
N ASP A 183 18.49 13.00 7.70
CA ASP A 183 19.72 13.25 6.94
C ASP A 183 20.58 14.35 7.56
N ALA A 184 19.96 15.35 8.19
CA ALA A 184 20.65 16.46 8.85
C ALA A 184 21.03 16.19 10.31
N PHE A 185 20.63 15.02 10.84
CA PHE A 185 20.88 14.68 12.23
C PHE A 185 22.35 14.32 12.45
N ASP A 186 22.97 14.97 13.43
CA ASP A 186 24.34 14.69 13.88
C ASP A 186 24.29 13.94 15.20
N PRO A 187 24.68 12.64 15.26
CA PRO A 187 24.65 11.86 16.48
C PRO A 187 25.63 12.38 17.52
N GLU A 188 25.20 12.55 18.75
CA GLU A 188 26.01 12.91 19.90
C GLU A 188 26.22 11.70 20.81
N ASP A 189 27.44 11.49 21.27
CA ASP A 189 27.80 10.43 22.21
C ASP A 189 27.31 10.79 23.63
N TYR A 190 26.79 9.81 24.34
CA TYR A 190 26.44 9.92 25.75
C TYR A 190 26.60 8.57 26.44
N TRP A 191 26.64 8.60 27.77
CA TRP A 191 26.78 7.42 28.61
C TRP A 191 25.59 7.31 29.54
N GLU A 192 25.10 6.09 29.70
CA GLU A 192 24.13 5.71 30.73
C GLU A 192 24.80 4.72 31.68
N LEU A 193 24.60 4.91 32.98
CA LEU A 193 25.19 4.09 34.01
C LEU A 193 24.11 3.35 34.81
N PHE A 194 24.39 2.11 35.10
CA PHE A 194 23.49 1.25 35.83
C PHE A 194 24.23 0.51 36.95
N ALA A 195 23.50 0.15 37.99
CA ALA A 195 23.98 -0.72 39.04
C ALA A 195 22.94 -1.77 39.39
N ASP A 196 23.38 -2.98 39.69
CA ASP A 196 22.55 -4.04 40.21
C ASP A 196 22.55 -4.00 41.74
N LEU A 197 21.35 -3.74 42.27
CA LEU A 197 21.13 -3.68 43.71
C LEU A 197 20.42 -4.96 44.17
N THR A 198 20.86 -5.50 45.30
CA THR A 198 20.33 -6.76 45.82
C THR A 198 19.82 -6.58 47.27
N LYS A 199 18.60 -7.08 47.49
CA LYS A 199 17.97 -7.24 48.80
C LYS A 199 17.46 -8.66 48.94
N ASP A 200 17.80 -9.33 50.03
CA ASP A 200 17.31 -10.68 50.40
C ASP A 200 17.40 -11.70 49.22
N ASP A 201 18.53 -11.69 48.49
CA ASP A 201 18.80 -12.50 47.27
C ASP A 201 18.00 -12.11 46.01
N GLU A 202 17.19 -11.03 46.05
CA GLU A 202 16.50 -10.48 44.88
C GLU A 202 17.28 -9.30 44.30
N THR A 203 17.68 -9.39 43.03
CA THR A 203 18.48 -8.37 42.35
C THR A 203 17.61 -7.59 41.38
N PHE A 204 17.77 -6.28 41.35
CA PHE A 204 17.08 -5.37 40.43
C PHE A 204 18.04 -4.28 39.94
N GLU A 205 17.77 -3.80 38.74
CA GLU A 205 18.58 -2.75 38.13
C GLU A 205 18.16 -1.37 38.62
N ALA A 206 19.13 -0.50 38.84
CA ALA A 206 18.94 0.92 39.13
C ALA A 206 19.83 1.76 38.23
N GLY A 207 19.25 2.76 37.55
CA GLY A 207 19.95 3.69 36.66
C GLY A 207 20.46 4.90 37.44
N TYR A 208 21.68 5.35 37.11
CA TYR A 208 22.19 6.62 37.58
C TYR A 208 21.36 7.78 37.04
N PHE A 209 21.19 8.80 37.86
CA PHE A 209 20.60 10.06 37.46
C PHE A 209 21.23 11.20 38.25
N TYR A 210 21.12 12.40 37.68
CA TYR A 210 21.55 13.65 38.34
C TYR A 210 20.49 14.74 38.06
N LEU A 211 20.57 15.82 38.78
CA LEU A 211 19.77 17.03 38.50
C LEU A 211 20.57 17.93 37.60
N ASP A 212 20.01 18.34 36.47
CA ASP A 212 20.60 19.33 35.59
C ASP A 212 20.48 20.75 36.14
N ASP A 213 20.89 21.75 35.36
CA ASP A 213 20.88 23.17 35.76
C ASP A 213 19.48 23.72 36.01
N ASP A 214 18.44 23.04 35.55
CA ASP A 214 17.03 23.40 35.72
C ASP A 214 16.36 22.57 36.84
N ASP A 215 17.14 21.88 37.69
CA ASP A 215 16.66 20.94 38.70
C ASP A 215 15.80 19.81 38.13
N THR A 216 15.99 19.45 36.84
CA THR A 216 15.33 18.33 36.17
C THR A 216 16.20 17.07 36.20
N GLU A 217 15.58 15.91 36.43
CA GLU A 217 16.30 14.64 36.42
C GLU A 217 16.80 14.31 35.01
N ALA A 218 18.10 14.10 34.88
CA ALA A 218 18.78 13.62 33.68
C ALA A 218 19.50 12.31 33.97
N ASP A 219 19.50 11.40 33.00
CA ASP A 219 20.16 10.08 33.07
C ASP A 219 21.27 9.92 32.04
N ARG A 220 21.37 10.84 31.07
CA ARG A 220 22.42 10.86 30.05
C ARG A 220 23.57 11.71 30.48
N VAL A 221 24.75 11.10 30.61
CA VAL A 221 26.01 11.81 30.89
C VAL A 221 26.70 12.13 29.57
N TRP A 222 26.93 13.39 29.28
CA TRP A 222 27.47 13.88 28.01
C TRP A 222 28.99 14.01 27.97
N ASP A 223 29.66 13.83 29.09
CA ASP A 223 31.11 13.94 29.26
C ASP A 223 31.68 12.61 29.74
N GLU A 224 32.59 12.02 28.98
CA GLU A 224 33.19 10.71 29.27
C GLU A 224 33.95 10.69 30.61
N ALA A 225 34.66 11.76 30.91
CA ALA A 225 35.39 11.80 32.18
C ALA A 225 34.46 11.84 33.41
N THR A 226 33.32 12.48 33.26
CA THR A 226 32.25 12.46 34.29
C THR A 226 31.62 11.09 34.42
N ALA A 227 31.37 10.42 33.28
CA ALA A 227 30.83 9.06 33.25
C ALA A 227 31.79 8.07 33.89
N ASP A 228 33.08 8.13 33.57
CA ASP A 228 34.15 7.32 34.18
C ASP A 228 34.23 7.53 35.69
N ALA A 229 34.18 8.78 36.16
CA ALA A 229 34.22 9.09 37.58
C ALA A 229 33.03 8.50 38.37
N VAL A 230 31.84 8.60 37.79
CA VAL A 230 30.63 7.97 38.37
C VAL A 230 30.72 6.46 38.33
N TYR A 231 31.19 5.87 37.22
CA TYR A 231 31.39 4.44 37.11
C TYR A 231 32.37 3.92 38.15
N ASP A 232 33.53 4.55 38.33
CA ASP A 232 34.53 4.18 39.32
C ASP A 232 33.96 4.23 40.74
N ALA A 233 33.14 5.24 41.02
CA ALA A 233 32.46 5.35 42.32
C ALA A 233 31.45 4.19 42.55
N LEU A 234 30.68 3.83 41.53
CA LEU A 234 29.72 2.71 41.60
C LEU A 234 30.45 1.37 41.69
N ALA A 235 31.46 1.13 40.87
CA ALA A 235 32.23 -0.10 40.83
C ALA A 235 33.08 -0.31 42.07
N GLY A 236 33.52 0.77 42.71
CA GLY A 236 34.26 0.71 43.99
C GLY A 236 33.40 0.52 45.22
N ALA A 237 32.09 0.71 45.10
CA ALA A 237 31.18 0.57 46.23
C ALA A 237 30.64 -0.87 46.35
N SER A 238 30.30 -1.27 47.56
CA SER A 238 29.67 -2.57 47.87
C SER A 238 28.21 -2.41 48.35
N THR A 239 27.79 -1.20 48.63
CA THR A 239 26.45 -0.90 49.20
C THR A 239 25.93 0.44 48.69
N ALA A 240 24.62 0.50 48.50
CA ALA A 240 23.88 1.72 48.30
C ALA A 240 22.87 1.90 49.44
N THR A 241 22.65 3.13 49.87
CA THR A 241 21.67 3.41 50.96
C THR A 241 20.41 3.98 50.34
N VAL A 242 19.25 3.40 50.66
CA VAL A 242 17.95 3.89 50.18
C VAL A 242 17.69 5.28 50.76
N ALA A 243 17.63 6.28 49.93
CA ALA A 243 17.40 7.67 50.30
C ALA A 243 15.92 8.06 50.27
N GLU A 244 15.16 7.49 49.33
CA GLU A 244 13.75 7.80 49.17
C GLU A 244 12.97 6.59 48.61
N VAL A 245 11.76 6.38 49.12
CA VAL A 245 10.81 5.38 48.63
C VAL A 245 9.46 6.05 48.36
N ARG A 246 9.02 6.06 47.11
CA ARG A 246 7.70 6.58 46.75
C ARG A 246 6.85 5.47 46.17
N ARG A 247 5.68 5.25 46.75
CA ARG A 247 4.64 4.36 46.21
C ARG A 247 3.48 5.18 45.65
N ARG A 248 3.00 4.82 44.51
CA ARG A 248 1.85 5.45 43.88
C ARG A 248 1.01 4.42 43.20
N THR A 249 -0.27 4.41 43.49
CA THR A 249 -1.26 3.70 42.68
C THR A 249 -1.75 4.61 41.58
N ARG A 250 -1.86 4.09 40.38
CA ARG A 250 -2.42 4.76 39.21
C ARG A 250 -3.50 3.90 38.57
N THR A 251 -4.59 4.50 38.21
CA THR A 251 -5.58 3.93 37.32
C THR A 251 -5.19 4.18 35.88
N ASP A 252 -5.38 3.20 35.02
CA ASP A 252 -5.27 3.28 33.56
C ASP A 252 -6.66 3.05 33.00
N ASP A 253 -7.28 4.10 32.52
CA ASP A 253 -8.66 4.07 32.06
C ASP A 253 -8.80 3.25 30.78
N PRO A 254 -9.95 2.58 30.58
CA PRO A 254 -10.25 1.87 29.34
C PRO A 254 -10.12 2.80 28.13
N PRO A 255 -9.73 2.25 26.98
CA PRO A 255 -9.63 3.05 25.77
C PRO A 255 -11.03 3.48 25.30
N ALA A 256 -11.13 4.67 24.69
CA ALA A 256 -12.34 5.12 24.03
C ALA A 256 -12.73 4.20 22.85
N PRO A 257 -13.99 4.18 22.41
CA PRO A 257 -14.41 3.49 21.19
C PRO A 257 -13.58 3.88 19.97
N PHE A 258 -13.48 2.99 18.98
CA PHE A 258 -12.72 3.27 17.77
C PHE A 258 -13.39 4.29 16.87
N ASN A 259 -12.66 5.35 16.51
CA ASN A 259 -12.84 6.03 15.24
C ASN A 259 -11.95 5.41 14.16
N THR A 260 -12.07 5.88 12.91
CA THR A 260 -11.28 5.37 11.76
C THR A 260 -9.78 5.43 12.00
N THR A 261 -9.24 6.55 12.50
CA THR A 261 -7.80 6.73 12.74
C THR A 261 -7.28 5.79 13.83
N GLN A 262 -8.00 5.68 14.93
CA GLN A 262 -7.62 4.79 16.04
C GLN A 262 -7.73 3.32 15.64
N PHE A 263 -8.73 2.96 14.83
CA PHE A 263 -8.89 1.62 14.27
C PHE A 263 -7.71 1.25 13.36
N ILE A 264 -7.37 2.10 12.38
CA ILE A 264 -6.21 1.86 11.49
C ILE A 264 -4.92 1.71 12.30
N ARG A 265 -4.74 2.54 13.34
CA ARG A 265 -3.57 2.46 14.22
C ARG A 265 -3.49 1.13 14.96
N ALA A 266 -4.61 0.65 15.49
CA ALA A 266 -4.67 -0.63 16.19
C ALA A 266 -4.45 -1.80 15.23
N ALA A 267 -5.05 -1.78 14.05
CA ALA A 267 -4.88 -2.77 12.99
C ALA A 267 -3.43 -2.81 12.46
N SER A 268 -2.77 -1.65 12.36
CA SER A 268 -1.33 -1.59 12.03
C SER A 268 -0.46 -2.25 13.11
N GLY A 269 -0.89 -2.20 14.37
CA GLY A 269 -0.21 -2.86 15.49
C GLY A 269 -0.24 -4.39 15.41
N ILE A 270 -1.17 -4.96 14.66
CA ILE A 270 -1.29 -6.40 14.39
C ILE A 270 -0.83 -6.80 12.98
N GLY A 271 -0.22 -5.86 12.22
CA GLY A 271 0.48 -6.16 10.97
C GLY A 271 -0.27 -5.80 9.68
N HIS A 272 -1.45 -5.18 9.75
CA HIS A 272 -2.19 -4.73 8.56
C HIS A 272 -1.75 -3.34 8.11
N SER A 273 -1.62 -3.14 6.78
CA SER A 273 -1.48 -1.80 6.24
C SER A 273 -2.79 -1.02 6.40
N ALA A 274 -2.71 0.31 6.39
CA ALA A 274 -3.87 1.18 6.53
C ALA A 274 -4.98 0.87 5.52
N GLN A 275 -4.60 0.69 4.24
CA GLN A 275 -5.54 0.34 3.18
C GLN A 275 -6.14 -1.06 3.38
N ARG A 276 -5.33 -2.06 3.78
CA ARG A 276 -5.85 -3.41 4.00
C ARG A 276 -6.81 -3.45 5.18
N ALA A 277 -6.49 -2.76 6.27
CA ALA A 277 -7.35 -2.65 7.44
C ALA A 277 -8.71 -2.05 7.06
N MET A 278 -8.72 -0.96 6.29
CA MET A 278 -9.98 -0.33 5.85
C MET A 278 -10.77 -1.21 4.89
N SER A 279 -10.10 -1.88 3.94
CA SER A 279 -10.78 -2.82 3.03
C SER A 279 -11.47 -3.95 3.80
N ILE A 280 -10.79 -4.53 4.81
CA ILE A 280 -11.39 -5.58 5.65
C ILE A 280 -12.57 -5.03 6.48
N ALA A 281 -12.42 -3.83 7.04
CA ALA A 281 -13.51 -3.21 7.80
C ALA A 281 -14.75 -2.94 6.93
N GLU A 282 -14.57 -2.52 5.68
CA GLU A 282 -15.65 -2.35 4.71
C GLU A 282 -16.33 -3.68 4.35
N ASP A 283 -15.55 -4.76 4.20
CA ASP A 283 -16.09 -6.10 3.97
C ASP A 283 -16.92 -6.58 5.18
N LEU A 284 -16.42 -6.37 6.41
CA LEU A 284 -17.14 -6.70 7.65
C LEU A 284 -18.41 -5.88 7.83
N TYR A 285 -18.38 -4.58 7.51
CA TYR A 285 -19.55 -3.70 7.50
C TYR A 285 -20.58 -4.17 6.48
N THR A 286 -20.15 -4.46 5.26
CA THR A 286 -21.05 -4.94 4.20
C THR A 286 -21.70 -6.28 4.56
N ALA A 287 -20.98 -7.12 5.32
CA ALA A 287 -21.52 -8.37 5.85
C ALA A 287 -22.42 -8.19 7.09
N GLY A 288 -22.53 -6.98 7.64
CA GLY A 288 -23.37 -6.65 8.78
C GLY A 288 -22.76 -6.93 10.16
N TYR A 289 -21.46 -7.27 10.23
CA TYR A 289 -20.80 -7.67 11.47
C TYR A 289 -20.25 -6.52 12.31
N ILE A 290 -19.99 -5.36 11.69
CA ILE A 290 -19.57 -4.14 12.38
C ILE A 290 -20.32 -2.93 11.86
N THR A 291 -20.29 -1.83 12.59
CA THR A 291 -20.80 -0.53 12.16
C THR A 291 -19.93 0.08 11.09
N TYR A 292 -20.42 1.12 10.41
CA TYR A 292 -19.72 1.84 9.35
C TYR A 292 -18.32 2.30 9.78
N PRO A 293 -17.26 1.92 9.06
CA PRO A 293 -15.89 2.12 9.56
C PRO A 293 -15.31 3.51 9.32
N ARG A 294 -16.01 4.40 8.62
CA ARG A 294 -15.56 5.77 8.36
C ARG A 294 -16.26 6.76 9.28
N THR A 295 -15.78 6.87 10.50
CA THR A 295 -16.32 7.72 11.55
C THR A 295 -15.21 8.44 12.31
N ASP A 296 -15.46 9.70 12.72
CA ASP A 296 -14.62 10.44 13.67
C ASP A 296 -15.12 10.28 15.11
N ASN A 297 -16.32 9.70 15.28
CA ASN A 297 -16.98 9.56 16.58
C ASN A 297 -16.23 8.59 17.50
N THR A 298 -16.07 8.98 18.76
CA THR A 298 -15.48 8.19 19.84
C THR A 298 -16.41 8.06 21.04
N VAL A 299 -17.68 8.44 20.87
CA VAL A 299 -18.73 8.36 21.89
C VAL A 299 -19.88 7.51 21.34
N TYR A 300 -20.29 6.48 22.07
CA TYR A 300 -21.44 5.70 21.67
C TYR A 300 -22.72 6.52 21.76
N PRO A 301 -23.68 6.29 20.85
CA PRO A 301 -24.97 6.97 20.91
C PRO A 301 -25.78 6.54 22.15
N GLU A 302 -26.66 7.44 22.62
CA GLU A 302 -27.45 7.22 23.86
C GLU A 302 -28.40 6.02 23.78
N ASP A 303 -28.81 5.63 22.58
CA ASP A 303 -29.71 4.49 22.33
C ASP A 303 -28.99 3.15 22.19
N LEU A 304 -27.64 3.15 22.16
CA LEU A 304 -26.87 1.91 22.22
C LEU A 304 -26.94 1.34 23.64
N GLU A 305 -27.53 0.18 23.77
CA GLU A 305 -27.54 -0.57 25.02
C GLU A 305 -26.35 -1.57 25.02
N PRO A 306 -25.22 -1.25 25.68
CA PRO A 306 -24.03 -2.12 25.65
C PRO A 306 -24.30 -3.54 26.17
N ARG A 307 -25.27 -3.68 27.05
CA ARG A 307 -25.71 -4.96 27.62
C ARG A 307 -26.25 -5.91 26.55
N ASP A 308 -26.98 -5.41 25.58
CA ASP A 308 -27.55 -6.23 24.50
C ASP A 308 -26.47 -6.84 23.63
N LEU A 309 -25.41 -6.06 23.32
CA LEU A 309 -24.25 -6.55 22.58
C LEU A 309 -23.44 -7.56 23.40
N LEU A 310 -23.27 -7.32 24.70
CA LEU A 310 -22.59 -8.26 25.59
C LEU A 310 -23.37 -9.59 25.70
N ASP A 311 -24.70 -9.55 25.79
CA ASP A 311 -25.55 -10.74 25.81
C ASP A 311 -25.41 -11.54 24.51
N ALA A 312 -25.40 -10.86 23.35
CA ALA A 312 -25.18 -11.50 22.07
C ALA A 312 -23.78 -12.15 21.98
N LEU A 313 -22.72 -11.45 22.41
CA LEU A 313 -21.35 -11.96 22.42
C LEU A 313 -21.17 -13.11 23.43
N ALA A 314 -21.90 -13.08 24.57
CA ALA A 314 -21.84 -14.13 25.60
C ALA A 314 -22.38 -15.47 25.11
N ASP A 315 -23.36 -15.44 24.18
CA ASP A 315 -23.88 -16.63 23.53
C ASP A 315 -22.91 -17.18 22.44
N GLY A 316 -21.91 -16.41 22.05
CA GLY A 316 -20.94 -16.77 21.02
C GLY A 316 -19.77 -17.63 21.55
N PRO A 317 -19.19 -18.50 20.71
CA PRO A 317 -18.18 -19.47 21.16
C PRO A 317 -16.79 -18.85 21.42
N ARG A 318 -16.50 -17.64 20.94
CA ARG A 318 -15.13 -17.06 20.96
C ARG A 318 -14.94 -16.01 22.05
N PHE A 319 -15.95 -15.21 22.30
CA PHE A 319 -15.90 -14.08 23.25
C PHE A 319 -16.80 -14.30 24.47
N GLY A 320 -17.44 -15.46 24.55
CA GLY A 320 -18.48 -15.72 25.54
C GLY A 320 -18.04 -15.57 26.99
N ASP A 321 -16.90 -16.09 27.35
CA ASP A 321 -16.35 -16.01 28.73
C ASP A 321 -16.01 -14.56 29.09
N ASP A 322 -15.41 -13.81 28.15
CA ASP A 322 -15.04 -12.41 28.35
C ASP A 322 -16.28 -11.53 28.49
N ALA A 323 -17.26 -11.67 27.59
CA ALA A 323 -18.51 -10.92 27.64
C ALA A 323 -19.34 -11.24 28.90
N ALA A 324 -19.44 -12.54 29.27
CA ALA A 324 -20.16 -12.96 30.47
C ALA A 324 -19.54 -12.37 31.75
N SER A 325 -18.21 -12.25 31.81
CA SER A 325 -17.55 -11.63 32.97
C SER A 325 -17.90 -10.14 33.12
N LEU A 326 -18.12 -9.43 32.03
CA LEU A 326 -18.50 -8.01 32.03
C LEU A 326 -20.00 -7.80 32.36
N LEU A 327 -20.83 -8.78 32.04
CA LEU A 327 -22.29 -8.73 32.38
C LEU A 327 -22.55 -8.85 33.89
N ASP A 328 -21.58 -9.33 34.70
CA ASP A 328 -21.70 -9.38 36.15
C ASP A 328 -21.69 -8.00 36.85
N ALA A 329 -21.28 -6.94 36.10
CA ALA A 329 -21.30 -5.57 36.62
C ALA A 329 -22.74 -5.04 36.78
N GLU A 330 -22.99 -4.34 37.93
CA GLU A 330 -24.31 -3.73 38.18
C GLU A 330 -24.63 -2.63 37.18
N ASP A 331 -23.66 -1.75 36.86
CA ASP A 331 -23.76 -0.67 35.90
C ASP A 331 -22.67 -0.83 34.83
N ILE A 332 -23.07 -0.85 33.56
CA ILE A 332 -22.17 -0.91 32.41
C ILE A 332 -22.17 0.46 31.74
N THR A 333 -21.11 1.21 31.96
CA THR A 333 -20.95 2.56 31.38
C THR A 333 -19.75 2.57 30.47
N PRO A 334 -19.92 2.69 29.14
CA PRO A 334 -18.80 2.74 28.23
C PRO A 334 -17.92 3.97 28.45
N THR A 335 -16.64 3.81 28.22
CA THR A 335 -15.70 4.93 28.15
C THR A 335 -16.05 5.81 26.95
N ALA A 336 -16.13 7.12 27.14
CA ALA A 336 -16.31 8.12 26.08
C ALA A 336 -14.94 8.70 25.68
N GLY A 337 -14.77 8.99 24.39
CA GLY A 337 -13.63 9.78 23.92
C GLY A 337 -13.95 11.27 23.86
N ASP A 338 -13.09 12.03 23.20
CA ASP A 338 -13.18 13.49 23.14
C ASP A 338 -13.99 13.99 21.93
N GLU A 339 -14.21 13.15 20.92
CA GLU A 339 -14.89 13.50 19.67
C GLU A 339 -16.30 12.87 19.63
N GLU A 340 -17.31 13.72 19.57
CA GLU A 340 -18.69 13.32 19.41
C GLU A 340 -19.26 13.88 18.11
N THR A 341 -19.72 13.01 17.23
CA THR A 341 -20.36 13.37 15.96
C THR A 341 -21.71 12.71 15.83
N THR A 342 -22.58 13.28 15.01
CA THR A 342 -23.98 12.82 14.85
C THR A 342 -24.21 12.00 13.60
N ASP A 343 -23.17 11.78 12.77
CA ASP A 343 -23.25 11.06 11.51
C ASP A 343 -23.28 9.52 11.72
N HIS A 344 -22.25 8.98 12.31
CA HIS A 344 -22.11 7.55 12.60
C HIS A 344 -21.65 7.28 14.02
N PRO A 345 -22.06 6.15 14.62
CA PRO A 345 -21.44 5.70 15.85
C PRO A 345 -19.96 5.38 15.65
N PRO A 346 -19.21 5.20 16.74
CA PRO A 346 -17.89 4.57 16.68
C PRO A 346 -17.95 3.17 16.05
N ILE A 347 -16.80 2.66 15.61
CA ILE A 347 -16.69 1.31 15.07
C ILE A 347 -16.85 0.30 16.21
N HIS A 348 -17.89 -0.51 16.15
CA HIS A 348 -18.18 -1.57 17.13
C HIS A 348 -18.86 -2.78 16.45
N PRO A 349 -18.85 -3.98 17.09
CA PRO A 349 -19.59 -5.12 16.56
C PRO A 349 -21.09 -4.88 16.60
N THR A 350 -21.82 -5.59 15.75
CA THR A 350 -23.27 -5.64 15.77
C THR A 350 -23.77 -6.86 16.55
N ASP A 351 -25.08 -7.04 16.65
CA ASP A 351 -25.74 -8.24 17.17
C ASP A 351 -25.69 -9.44 16.18
N GLU A 352 -25.29 -9.21 14.92
CA GLU A 352 -25.05 -10.26 13.93
C GLU A 352 -23.62 -10.81 14.07
N LEU A 353 -23.49 -12.03 14.61
CA LEU A 353 -22.18 -12.62 14.88
C LEU A 353 -21.74 -13.55 13.74
N PRO A 354 -20.51 -13.40 13.20
CA PRO A 354 -20.00 -14.31 12.20
C PRO A 354 -19.70 -15.69 12.77
N SER A 355 -19.98 -16.74 12.00
CA SER A 355 -19.48 -18.07 12.31
C SER A 355 -18.00 -18.22 11.87
N PRO A 356 -17.23 -19.18 12.43
CA PRO A 356 -15.82 -19.38 12.06
C PRO A 356 -15.56 -19.65 10.58
N ALA A 357 -16.58 -20.02 9.82
CA ALA A 357 -16.48 -20.31 8.39
C ALA A 357 -16.81 -19.11 7.50
N ASP A 358 -17.33 -18.03 8.07
CA ASP A 358 -17.82 -16.87 7.31
C ASP A 358 -16.69 -15.87 7.00
N LEU A 359 -15.61 -15.90 7.76
CA LEU A 359 -14.51 -14.96 7.68
C LEU A 359 -13.19 -15.70 7.39
N SER A 360 -12.32 -15.07 6.61
CA SER A 360 -10.91 -15.46 6.46
C SER A 360 -10.12 -15.19 7.77
N ASP A 361 -8.90 -15.69 7.86
CA ASP A 361 -8.04 -15.45 9.03
C ASP A 361 -7.78 -13.96 9.26
N GLU A 362 -7.50 -13.19 8.19
CA GLU A 362 -7.27 -11.74 8.28
C GLU A 362 -8.53 -10.97 8.71
N GLU A 363 -9.71 -11.35 8.20
CA GLU A 363 -10.99 -10.76 8.59
C GLU A 363 -11.32 -11.08 10.05
N TRP A 364 -10.98 -12.29 10.52
CA TRP A 364 -11.11 -12.66 11.91
C TRP A 364 -10.23 -11.83 12.83
N GLU A 365 -8.97 -11.60 12.47
CA GLU A 365 -8.05 -10.77 13.27
C GLU A 365 -8.59 -9.36 13.44
N VAL A 366 -9.11 -8.77 12.37
CA VAL A 366 -9.69 -7.42 12.41
C VAL A 366 -11.03 -7.40 13.15
N TYR A 367 -11.90 -8.38 12.94
CA TYR A 367 -13.16 -8.51 13.69
C TYR A 367 -12.89 -8.68 15.19
N GLU A 368 -11.96 -9.56 15.57
CA GLU A 368 -11.57 -9.73 16.97
C GLU A 368 -11.04 -8.43 17.57
N LEU A 369 -10.25 -7.66 16.83
CA LEU A 369 -9.76 -6.36 17.28
C LEU A 369 -10.91 -5.40 17.60
N VAL A 370 -11.95 -5.35 16.77
CA VAL A 370 -13.14 -4.50 16.96
C VAL A 370 -13.94 -4.98 18.16
N VAL A 371 -14.23 -6.29 18.26
CA VAL A 371 -14.95 -6.86 19.42
C VAL A 371 -14.21 -6.60 20.72
N ARG A 372 -12.91 -6.88 20.77
CA ARG A 372 -12.11 -6.67 21.98
C ARG A 372 -12.01 -5.21 22.37
N ARG A 373 -12.02 -4.29 21.36
CA ARG A 373 -12.10 -2.86 21.65
C ARG A 373 -13.44 -2.50 22.32
N PHE A 374 -14.55 -3.01 21.83
CA PHE A 374 -15.85 -2.82 22.46
C PHE A 374 -15.86 -3.36 23.89
N LEU A 375 -15.42 -4.59 24.12
CA LEU A 375 -15.31 -5.19 25.46
C LEU A 375 -14.45 -4.32 26.40
N ALA A 376 -13.34 -3.78 25.89
CA ALA A 376 -12.48 -2.91 26.67
C ALA A 376 -13.17 -1.61 27.10
N THR A 377 -13.99 -1.02 26.21
CA THR A 377 -14.68 0.25 26.52
C THR A 377 -15.69 0.12 27.67
N VAL A 378 -16.19 -1.08 27.94
CA VAL A 378 -17.17 -1.37 28.98
C VAL A 378 -16.60 -2.09 30.19
N ALA A 379 -15.28 -2.32 30.20
CA ALA A 379 -14.55 -2.94 31.30
C ALA A 379 -14.08 -1.89 32.32
N ASP A 380 -13.72 -2.35 33.52
CA ASP A 380 -13.15 -1.50 34.54
C ASP A 380 -11.75 -1.00 34.18
N ALA A 381 -11.35 0.14 34.76
CA ALA A 381 -10.01 0.67 34.66
C ALA A 381 -8.99 -0.29 35.29
N ALA A 382 -7.82 -0.41 34.66
CA ALA A 382 -6.72 -1.18 35.22
C ALA A 382 -6.05 -0.40 36.35
N THR A 383 -5.54 -1.14 37.36
CA THR A 383 -4.84 -0.53 38.50
C THR A 383 -3.39 -0.96 38.51
N TRP A 384 -2.50 0.02 38.45
CA TRP A 384 -1.07 -0.16 38.50
C TRP A 384 -0.49 0.37 39.81
N GLU A 385 0.39 -0.40 40.41
CA GLU A 385 1.26 0.09 41.46
C GLU A 385 2.62 0.47 40.88
N HIS A 386 3.05 1.68 41.16
CA HIS A 386 4.37 2.20 40.80
C HIS A 386 5.17 2.36 42.11
N LEU A 387 6.36 1.79 42.11
CA LEU A 387 7.34 1.94 43.16
C LEU A 387 8.57 2.69 42.60
N ARG A 388 8.92 3.80 43.16
CA ARG A 388 10.18 4.48 42.88
C ARG A 388 11.08 4.38 44.09
N VAL A 389 12.26 3.88 43.89
CA VAL A 389 13.32 3.78 44.86
C VAL A 389 14.48 4.65 44.43
N VAL A 390 14.95 5.53 45.28
CA VAL A 390 16.19 6.29 45.10
C VAL A 390 17.19 5.81 46.12
N ALA A 391 18.36 5.39 45.68
CA ALA A 391 19.46 5.00 46.52
C ALA A 391 20.70 5.84 46.24
N THR A 392 21.49 6.13 47.23
CA THR A 392 22.75 6.88 47.11
C THR A 392 23.94 5.99 47.42
N VAL A 393 25.00 6.13 46.68
CA VAL A 393 26.28 5.46 46.89
C VAL A 393 27.25 6.48 47.41
N ALA A 394 27.98 6.12 48.47
CA ALA A 394 28.98 7.03 49.05
C ALA A 394 30.17 7.18 48.07
N GLY A 395 30.41 8.39 47.62
CA GLY A 395 31.52 8.77 46.71
C GLY A 395 32.56 9.67 47.40
N GLU A 396 33.71 9.85 46.76
CA GLU A 396 34.77 10.70 47.29
C GLU A 396 34.48 12.20 47.07
N GLU A 397 33.88 12.57 45.94
CA GLU A 397 33.58 13.95 45.56
C GLU A 397 32.08 14.26 45.58
N GLN A 398 31.25 13.33 45.10
CA GLN A 398 29.78 13.39 45.11
C GLN A 398 29.24 12.01 45.34
N ASP A 399 28.07 11.93 46.01
CA ASP A 399 27.35 10.67 46.23
C ASP A 399 26.46 10.39 44.99
N PRO A 400 26.81 9.45 44.12
CA PRO A 400 25.99 9.11 42.97
C PRO A 400 24.59 8.65 43.40
N SER A 401 23.57 9.16 42.74
CA SER A 401 22.17 8.78 42.96
C SER A 401 21.70 7.79 41.89
N LEU A 402 21.11 6.70 42.36
CA LEU A 402 20.53 5.64 41.54
C LEU A 402 19.01 5.65 41.69
N LYS A 403 18.27 5.46 40.60
CA LYS A 403 16.80 5.30 40.64
C LYS A 403 16.39 3.95 40.07
N ALA A 404 15.51 3.25 40.76
CA ALA A 404 14.82 2.09 40.24
C ALA A 404 13.31 2.35 40.24
N ASN A 405 12.65 2.02 39.12
CA ASN A 405 11.22 2.21 38.96
C ASN A 405 10.55 0.83 38.80
N GLY A 406 9.85 0.39 39.86
CA GLY A 406 9.00 -0.80 39.79
C GLY A 406 7.61 -0.45 39.23
N LYS A 407 7.04 -1.37 38.47
CA LYS A 407 5.68 -1.29 37.93
C LYS A 407 5.03 -2.67 38.03
N ARG A 408 3.89 -2.76 38.69
CA ARG A 408 3.13 -4.00 38.87
C ARG A 408 1.66 -3.77 38.56
N LEU A 409 1.08 -4.69 37.80
CA LEU A 409 -0.35 -4.71 37.53
C LEU A 409 -1.08 -5.34 38.71
N VAL A 410 -1.83 -4.53 39.45
CA VAL A 410 -2.56 -4.98 40.64
C VAL A 410 -3.93 -5.52 40.28
N ASP A 411 -4.61 -4.80 39.38
CA ASP A 411 -5.89 -5.21 38.82
C ASP A 411 -5.80 -5.04 37.29
N PRO A 412 -6.01 -6.10 36.51
CA PRO A 412 -5.89 -6.06 35.08
C PRO A 412 -6.96 -5.18 34.42
N GLY A 413 -8.14 -5.02 35.02
CA GLY A 413 -9.23 -4.25 34.41
C GLY A 413 -9.44 -4.63 32.95
N TYR A 414 -9.56 -3.64 32.07
CA TYR A 414 -9.76 -3.86 30.63
C TYR A 414 -8.64 -4.65 29.92
N HIS A 415 -7.44 -4.72 30.49
CA HIS A 415 -6.37 -5.54 29.91
C HIS A 415 -6.71 -7.04 29.88
N ALA A 416 -7.61 -7.49 30.72
CA ALA A 416 -8.07 -8.88 30.73
C ALA A 416 -8.75 -9.26 29.39
N VAL A 417 -9.45 -8.31 28.77
CA VAL A 417 -10.20 -8.52 27.51
C VAL A 417 -9.55 -7.89 26.29
N TYR A 418 -8.54 -7.02 26.47
CA TYR A 418 -7.88 -6.27 25.39
C TYR A 418 -6.35 -6.48 25.37
N PRO A 419 -5.85 -7.56 24.77
CA PRO A 419 -4.42 -7.95 24.86
C PRO A 419 -3.48 -7.11 23.99
N TYR A 420 -3.97 -6.12 23.27
CA TYR A 420 -3.20 -5.30 22.32
C TYR A 420 -2.40 -4.17 22.98
N ARG A 421 -2.55 -3.94 24.28
CA ARG A 421 -1.70 -3.05 25.08
C ARG A 421 -0.74 -3.84 25.94
N SER A 422 0.50 -3.35 26.04
CA SER A 422 1.54 -4.00 26.85
C SER A 422 1.21 -3.92 28.33
N THR A 423 1.25 -5.06 28.98
CA THR A 423 1.14 -5.23 30.44
C THR A 423 2.49 -5.60 31.06
N SER A 424 3.62 -5.20 30.45
CA SER A 424 4.94 -5.49 30.99
C SER A 424 5.10 -4.88 32.38
N GLU A 425 5.55 -5.71 33.33
CA GLU A 425 5.88 -5.34 34.68
C GLU A 425 7.38 -5.16 34.82
N ASN A 426 7.80 -4.34 35.78
CA ASN A 426 9.18 -4.26 36.19
C ASN A 426 9.22 -4.45 37.71
N TYR A 427 9.85 -5.53 38.11
CA TYR A 427 9.90 -5.89 39.53
C TYR A 427 11.01 -5.13 40.25
N VAL A 428 10.65 -4.46 41.30
CA VAL A 428 11.57 -3.89 42.33
C VAL A 428 11.07 -4.33 43.68
N PRO A 429 11.90 -4.95 44.50
CA PRO A 429 11.47 -5.45 45.83
C PRO A 429 11.09 -4.29 46.76
N ASP A 430 10.31 -4.61 47.77
CA ASP A 430 9.93 -3.68 48.82
C ASP A 430 11.15 -3.31 49.66
N VAL A 431 11.49 -2.03 49.71
CA VAL A 431 12.60 -1.49 50.53
C VAL A 431 12.10 -0.35 51.42
N GLU A 432 12.88 -0.05 52.45
CA GLU A 432 12.59 1.04 53.39
C GLU A 432 13.66 2.12 53.29
N GLU A 433 13.32 3.39 53.58
CA GLU A 433 14.28 4.48 53.67
C GLU A 433 15.32 4.22 54.73
N GLY A 434 16.59 4.45 54.40
CA GLY A 434 17.75 4.14 55.27
C GLY A 434 18.25 2.71 55.17
N GLU A 435 17.57 1.83 54.44
CA GLU A 435 18.02 0.46 54.22
C GLU A 435 19.30 0.43 53.36
N ALA A 436 20.22 -0.48 53.69
CA ALA A 436 21.43 -0.71 52.92
C ALA A 436 21.23 -1.88 51.96
N LEU A 437 21.34 -1.63 50.66
CA LEU A 437 21.27 -2.63 49.63
C LEU A 437 22.68 -3.05 49.22
N ALA A 438 22.90 -4.30 48.90
CA ALA A 438 24.16 -4.75 48.34
C ALA A 438 24.27 -4.25 46.87
N LEU A 439 25.33 -3.57 46.51
CA LEU A 439 25.66 -3.25 45.16
C LEU A 439 26.55 -4.37 44.61
N THR A 440 26.05 -5.16 43.66
CA THR A 440 26.66 -6.39 43.20
C THR A 440 27.33 -6.27 41.84
N ASP A 441 26.89 -5.35 41.00
CA ASP A 441 27.49 -5.04 39.69
C ASP A 441 27.28 -3.57 39.34
N ALA A 442 28.18 -3.02 38.53
CA ALA A 442 28.02 -1.71 37.94
C ALA A 442 28.43 -1.76 36.45
N ARG A 443 27.68 -1.11 35.60
CA ARG A 443 27.97 -1.04 34.18
C ARG A 443 27.76 0.35 33.61
N MET A 444 28.53 0.67 32.60
CA MET A 444 28.43 1.90 31.82
C MET A 444 28.19 1.53 30.36
N GLU A 445 27.18 2.11 29.75
CA GLU A 445 26.81 1.89 28.36
C GLU A 445 27.06 3.17 27.57
N ALA A 446 27.98 3.09 26.59
CA ALA A 446 28.18 4.16 25.63
C ALA A 446 27.09 4.07 24.56
N LYS A 447 26.39 5.17 24.30
CA LYS A 447 25.30 5.28 23.37
C LYS A 447 25.45 6.52 22.52
N GLN A 448 24.71 6.55 21.44
CA GLN A 448 24.56 7.75 20.61
C GLN A 448 23.10 8.15 20.50
N THR A 449 22.85 9.44 20.44
CA THR A 449 21.52 9.94 20.12
C THR A 449 21.07 9.40 18.76
N GLN A 450 19.77 9.18 18.62
CA GLN A 450 19.19 8.62 17.41
C GLN A 450 18.39 9.68 16.66
N PRO A 451 18.40 9.66 15.33
CA PRO A 451 17.57 10.57 14.54
C PRO A 451 16.08 10.34 14.83
N PRO A 452 15.22 11.30 14.51
CA PRO A 452 13.79 11.11 14.65
C PRO A 452 13.31 9.90 13.84
N ARG A 453 12.38 9.16 14.40
CA ARG A 453 11.82 7.98 13.69
C ARG A 453 11.01 8.42 12.48
N ARG A 454 11.11 7.67 11.37
CA ARG A 454 10.24 7.82 10.22
C ARG A 454 8.78 7.66 10.60
N TYR A 455 7.90 8.26 9.84
CA TYR A 455 6.47 8.01 9.99
C TYR A 455 6.14 6.60 9.53
N GLY A 456 5.63 5.74 10.43
CA GLY A 456 4.84 4.59 10.00
C GLY A 456 3.47 5.06 9.47
N GLN A 457 2.77 4.24 8.69
CA GLN A 457 1.50 4.64 8.07
C GLN A 457 0.47 5.16 9.10
N SER A 458 0.32 4.50 10.23
CA SER A 458 -0.60 4.90 11.29
C SER A 458 -0.27 6.28 11.88
N ARG A 459 1.02 6.56 12.15
CA ARG A 459 1.44 7.87 12.67
C ARG A 459 1.33 8.96 11.61
N LEU A 460 1.51 8.63 10.34
CA LEU A 460 1.32 9.56 9.24
C LEU A 460 -0.16 9.97 9.16
N ILE A 461 -1.11 9.02 9.25
CA ILE A 461 -2.55 9.30 9.27
C ILE A 461 -2.93 10.19 10.45
N GLU A 462 -2.44 9.90 11.66
CA GLU A 462 -2.65 10.72 12.85
C GLU A 462 -2.10 12.15 12.66
N THR A 463 -0.95 12.28 12.01
CA THR A 463 -0.36 13.61 11.73
C THR A 463 -1.19 14.36 10.69
N MET A 464 -1.63 13.70 9.62
CA MET A 464 -2.52 14.28 8.61
C MET A 464 -3.84 14.75 9.24
N GLU A 465 -4.42 13.95 10.14
CA GLU A 465 -5.64 14.31 10.87
C GLU A 465 -5.45 15.58 11.70
N ARG A 466 -4.42 15.62 12.53
CA ARG A 466 -4.09 16.79 13.38
C ARG A 466 -3.87 18.06 12.57
N MET A 467 -3.36 17.94 11.34
CA MET A 467 -3.07 19.06 10.44
C MET A 467 -4.23 19.37 9.50
N GLY A 468 -5.36 18.66 9.58
CA GLY A 468 -6.51 18.87 8.70
C GLY A 468 -6.27 18.47 7.25
N ILE A 469 -5.29 17.59 6.98
CA ILE A 469 -4.95 17.10 5.64
C ILE A 469 -5.78 15.86 5.30
N GLY A 470 -6.64 15.97 4.30
CA GLY A 470 -7.52 14.88 3.87
C GLY A 470 -8.61 14.54 4.90
N THR A 471 -9.42 13.55 4.59
CA THR A 471 -10.54 13.11 5.42
C THR A 471 -10.34 11.69 5.94
N LYS A 472 -11.14 11.29 6.94
CA LYS A 472 -11.24 9.92 7.43
C LYS A 472 -11.39 8.88 6.29
N ALA A 473 -12.12 9.24 5.24
CA ALA A 473 -12.38 8.38 4.10
C ALA A 473 -11.18 8.24 3.12
N THR A 474 -10.19 9.14 3.17
CA THR A 474 -9.21 9.24 2.07
C THR A 474 -7.74 9.24 2.47
N ARG A 475 -7.42 9.43 3.75
CA ARG A 475 -6.02 9.49 4.19
C ARG A 475 -5.25 8.22 3.84
N HIS A 476 -5.83 7.05 4.05
CA HIS A 476 -5.20 5.77 3.72
C HIS A 476 -4.99 5.58 2.21
N ASP A 477 -5.96 6.01 1.38
CA ASP A 477 -5.85 5.96 -0.07
C ASP A 477 -4.79 6.91 -0.62
N VAL A 478 -4.64 8.09 -0.02
CA VAL A 478 -3.59 9.05 -0.39
C VAL A 478 -2.21 8.42 -0.15
N ILE A 479 -2.01 7.79 1.01
CA ILE A 479 -0.75 7.09 1.31
C ILE A 479 -0.50 5.96 0.30
N GLN A 480 -1.51 5.15 0.00
CA GLN A 480 -1.37 4.09 -1.00
C GLN A 480 -1.02 4.64 -2.39
N LYS A 481 -1.64 5.75 -2.81
CA LYS A 481 -1.32 6.42 -4.08
C LYS A 481 0.14 6.90 -4.13
N LEU A 482 0.74 7.31 -3.00
CA LEU A 482 2.17 7.63 -2.97
C LEU A 482 3.04 6.41 -3.30
N TYR A 483 2.69 5.22 -2.80
CA TYR A 483 3.37 3.97 -3.15
C TYR A 483 3.14 3.59 -4.63
N ASP A 484 1.90 3.61 -5.08
CA ASP A 484 1.54 3.22 -6.45
C ASP A 484 2.21 4.11 -7.51
N ARG A 485 2.43 5.38 -7.18
CA ARG A 485 3.12 6.36 -8.03
C ARG A 485 4.64 6.34 -7.89
N GLY A 486 5.18 5.54 -6.97
CA GLY A 486 6.61 5.43 -6.74
C GLY A 486 7.24 6.66 -6.08
N TYR A 487 6.46 7.43 -5.33
CA TYR A 487 6.99 8.53 -4.50
C TYR A 487 7.57 8.04 -3.19
N VAL A 488 7.04 6.97 -2.65
CA VAL A 488 7.54 6.36 -1.42
C VAL A 488 7.74 4.87 -1.59
N GLU A 489 8.62 4.30 -0.78
CA GLU A 489 8.94 2.88 -0.73
C GLU A 489 9.22 2.41 0.69
N GLY A 490 9.19 1.10 0.90
CA GLY A 490 9.48 0.48 2.20
C GLY A 490 8.38 0.67 3.25
N ASP A 491 8.59 0.08 4.42
CA ASP A 491 7.76 0.25 5.61
C ASP A 491 8.71 0.36 6.83
N PRO A 492 8.78 1.53 7.47
CA PRO A 492 8.04 2.77 7.20
C PRO A 492 8.38 3.42 5.85
N PRO A 493 7.43 4.23 5.28
CA PRO A 493 7.62 4.88 3.98
C PRO A 493 8.83 5.81 3.97
N ARG A 494 9.64 5.68 2.92
CA ARG A 494 10.80 6.53 2.62
C ARG A 494 10.57 7.25 1.29
N PRO A 495 10.91 8.53 1.17
CA PRO A 495 10.73 9.24 -0.08
C PRO A 495 11.80 8.81 -1.10
N THR A 496 11.39 8.61 -2.34
CA THR A 496 12.30 8.42 -3.48
C THR A 496 12.95 9.74 -3.88
N ARG A 497 13.97 9.69 -4.75
CA ARG A 497 14.59 10.93 -5.30
C ARG A 497 13.58 11.74 -6.11
N LEU A 498 12.68 11.07 -6.84
CA LEU A 498 11.55 11.72 -7.52
C LEU A 498 10.69 12.51 -6.53
N ALA A 499 10.32 11.89 -5.40
CA ALA A 499 9.55 12.56 -4.37
C ALA A 499 10.22 13.81 -3.83
N ARG A 500 11.50 13.71 -3.49
CA ARG A 500 12.32 14.85 -3.03
C ARG A 500 12.33 15.96 -4.09
N GLY A 501 12.60 15.60 -5.36
CA GLY A 501 12.61 16.57 -6.47
C GLY A 501 11.26 17.24 -6.71
N VAL A 502 10.15 16.52 -6.60
CA VAL A 502 8.79 17.10 -6.73
C VAL A 502 8.49 18.06 -5.57
N VAL A 503 8.85 17.71 -4.34
CA VAL A 503 8.66 18.59 -3.17
C VAL A 503 9.54 19.82 -3.29
N GLU A 504 10.83 19.67 -3.59
CA GLU A 504 11.77 20.79 -3.77
C GLU A 504 11.33 21.74 -4.87
N ALA A 505 10.93 21.19 -6.03
CA ALA A 505 10.37 21.99 -7.10
C ALA A 505 9.09 22.72 -6.70
N SER A 506 8.22 22.07 -5.93
CA SER A 506 6.99 22.70 -5.44
C SER A 506 7.29 23.83 -4.45
N GLU A 507 8.21 23.62 -3.51
CA GLU A 507 8.63 24.63 -2.53
C GLU A 507 9.29 25.86 -3.20
N GLU A 508 10.08 25.64 -4.24
CA GLU A 508 10.79 26.72 -4.95
C GLU A 508 9.86 27.52 -5.88
N PHE A 509 9.02 26.81 -6.66
CA PHE A 509 8.26 27.43 -7.74
C PHE A 509 6.78 27.66 -7.43
N ALA A 510 6.18 26.88 -6.52
CA ALA A 510 4.75 26.96 -6.18
C ALA A 510 4.44 26.31 -4.82
N ASP A 511 4.88 26.93 -3.76
CA ASP A 511 4.76 26.47 -2.37
C ASP A 511 3.33 26.09 -1.94
N LEU A 512 2.32 26.69 -2.54
CA LEU A 512 0.92 26.34 -2.28
C LEU A 512 0.57 24.89 -2.63
N ILE A 513 1.29 24.23 -3.57
CA ILE A 513 1.03 22.84 -3.95
C ILE A 513 1.28 21.86 -2.78
N VAL A 514 2.22 22.21 -1.92
CA VAL A 514 2.61 21.42 -0.75
C VAL A 514 2.21 22.07 0.57
N SER A 515 1.34 23.10 0.51
CA SER A 515 0.87 23.82 1.71
C SER A 515 -0.19 23.01 2.46
N GLU A 516 0.08 22.81 3.73
CA GLU A 516 -0.83 22.18 4.69
C GLU A 516 -2.01 23.10 4.99
N GLU A 517 -1.74 24.37 5.22
CA GLU A 517 -2.73 25.38 5.56
C GLU A 517 -3.75 25.56 4.44
N MET A 518 -3.29 25.60 3.18
CA MET A 518 -4.19 25.70 2.03
C MET A 518 -5.10 24.49 1.91
N THR A 519 -4.54 23.29 2.12
CA THR A 519 -5.32 22.05 2.06
C THR A 519 -6.34 21.98 3.19
N ALA A 520 -5.96 22.34 4.41
CA ALA A 520 -6.84 22.40 5.56
C ALA A 520 -7.96 23.46 5.37
N GLN A 521 -7.64 24.61 4.79
CA GLN A 521 -8.61 25.67 4.49
C GLN A 521 -9.67 25.16 3.50
N LEU A 522 -9.26 24.58 2.38
CA LEU A 522 -10.20 24.03 1.38
C LEU A 522 -11.08 22.91 1.99
N GLU A 523 -10.54 22.10 2.89
CA GLU A 523 -11.33 21.08 3.58
C GLU A 523 -12.35 21.70 4.55
N ALA A 524 -11.96 22.76 5.26
CA ALA A 524 -12.86 23.53 6.11
C ALA A 524 -13.98 24.23 5.30
N ASP A 525 -13.66 24.74 4.12
CA ASP A 525 -14.65 25.36 3.22
C ASP A 525 -15.65 24.34 2.70
N MET A 526 -15.21 23.11 2.37
CA MET A 526 -16.11 22.01 2.01
C MET A 526 -17.01 21.60 3.20
N GLN A 527 -16.50 21.63 4.43
CA GLN A 527 -17.31 21.40 5.61
C GLN A 527 -18.32 22.53 5.84
N ALA A 528 -17.98 23.76 5.48
CA ALA A 528 -18.91 24.88 5.54
C ALA A 528 -20.08 24.68 4.55
N ILE A 529 -19.85 24.11 3.36
CA ILE A 529 -20.94 23.72 2.45
C ILE A 529 -21.86 22.71 3.14
N ALA A 530 -21.30 21.65 3.75
CA ALA A 530 -22.07 20.61 4.42
C ALA A 530 -22.92 21.14 5.58
N ARG A 531 -22.55 22.29 6.17
CA ARG A 531 -23.33 22.97 7.22
C ARG A 531 -24.28 24.05 6.67
N GLY A 532 -24.38 24.23 5.35
CA GLY A 532 -25.18 25.28 4.72
C GLY A 532 -24.64 26.70 4.94
N GLU A 533 -23.39 26.85 5.33
CA GLU A 533 -22.71 28.14 5.60
C GLU A 533 -22.02 28.72 4.35
N ALA A 534 -21.75 27.89 3.34
CA ALA A 534 -21.19 28.26 2.05
C ALA A 534 -21.89 27.50 0.91
N THR A 535 -21.71 27.95 -0.32
CA THR A 535 -22.24 27.27 -1.50
C THR A 535 -21.12 26.57 -2.30
N LEU A 536 -21.49 25.58 -3.11
CA LEU A 536 -20.60 24.88 -4.03
C LEU A 536 -19.84 25.87 -4.95
N ASP A 537 -20.58 26.83 -5.52
CA ASP A 537 -20.02 27.80 -6.46
C ASP A 537 -18.98 28.72 -5.78
N GLU A 538 -19.27 29.21 -4.57
CA GLU A 538 -18.34 30.06 -3.80
C GLU A 538 -17.01 29.32 -3.54
N VAL A 539 -17.07 28.09 -3.06
CA VAL A 539 -15.88 27.32 -2.70
C VAL A 539 -15.08 26.90 -3.95
N THR A 540 -15.78 26.50 -5.02
CA THR A 540 -15.10 26.15 -6.28
C THR A 540 -14.47 27.35 -6.95
N ASP A 541 -15.08 28.54 -6.90
CA ASP A 541 -14.53 29.78 -7.44
C ASP A 541 -13.30 30.25 -6.61
N GLU A 542 -13.34 30.18 -5.28
CA GLU A 542 -12.20 30.48 -4.43
C GLU A 542 -11.03 29.52 -4.72
N SER A 543 -11.30 28.25 -4.89
CA SER A 543 -10.30 27.24 -5.27
C SER A 543 -9.69 27.55 -6.65
N ARG A 544 -10.49 28.02 -7.63
CA ARG A 544 -9.98 28.45 -8.95
C ARG A 544 -9.05 29.66 -8.83
N GLU A 545 -9.38 30.63 -8.00
CA GLU A 545 -8.52 31.80 -7.75
C GLU A 545 -7.20 31.39 -7.09
N MET A 546 -7.22 30.44 -6.14
CA MET A 546 -5.99 29.89 -5.55
C MET A 546 -5.12 29.21 -6.60
N LEU A 547 -5.73 28.32 -7.40
CA LEU A 547 -5.02 27.58 -8.45
C LEU A 547 -4.48 28.52 -9.55
N ALA A 548 -5.19 29.56 -9.93
CA ALA A 548 -4.71 30.58 -10.86
C ALA A 548 -3.42 31.26 -10.36
N ARG A 549 -3.36 31.59 -9.06
CA ARG A 549 -2.15 32.15 -8.44
C ARG A 549 -0.95 31.19 -8.46
N VAL A 550 -1.22 29.88 -8.31
CA VAL A 550 -0.20 28.84 -8.47
C VAL A 550 0.33 28.85 -9.92
N PHE A 551 -0.57 28.89 -10.90
CA PHE A 551 -0.19 28.89 -12.31
C PHE A 551 0.54 30.15 -12.78
N ASP A 552 0.28 31.30 -12.20
CA ASP A 552 1.04 32.53 -12.48
C ASP A 552 2.54 32.32 -12.22
N ARG A 553 2.89 31.71 -11.07
CA ARG A 553 4.28 31.38 -10.72
C ARG A 553 4.85 30.23 -11.55
N LEU A 554 4.11 29.14 -11.69
CA LEU A 554 4.55 27.95 -12.44
C LEU A 554 4.85 28.27 -13.91
N THR A 555 4.05 29.12 -14.54
CA THR A 555 4.22 29.47 -15.97
C THR A 555 5.50 30.26 -16.19
N GLU A 556 5.84 31.18 -15.30
CA GLU A 556 7.08 31.97 -15.34
C GLU A 556 8.33 31.07 -15.21
N SER A 557 8.26 30.01 -14.41
CA SER A 557 9.39 29.13 -14.06
C SER A 557 9.36 27.78 -14.81
N ARG A 558 8.49 27.59 -15.82
CA ARG A 558 8.25 26.30 -16.48
C ARG A 558 9.51 25.59 -16.97
N ALA A 559 10.49 26.33 -17.51
CA ALA A 559 11.72 25.76 -18.03
C ALA A 559 12.63 25.24 -16.89
N GLU A 560 12.83 26.05 -15.86
CA GLU A 560 13.67 25.73 -14.70
C GLU A 560 13.08 24.56 -13.92
N LEU A 561 11.77 24.59 -13.65
CA LEU A 561 11.02 23.50 -13.05
C LEU A 561 11.14 22.19 -13.87
N GLY A 562 10.99 22.28 -15.19
CA GLY A 562 11.11 21.12 -16.06
C GLY A 562 12.53 20.53 -16.08
N ASP A 563 13.57 21.36 -16.00
CA ASP A 563 14.96 20.91 -15.89
C ASP A 563 15.18 20.22 -14.52
N HIS A 564 14.76 20.83 -13.43
CA HIS A 564 14.87 20.27 -12.08
C HIS A 564 14.20 18.88 -11.96
N LEU A 565 12.96 18.76 -12.45
CA LEU A 565 12.24 17.48 -12.43
C LEU A 565 12.91 16.41 -13.30
N ARG A 566 13.45 16.79 -14.48
CA ARG A 566 14.18 15.84 -15.34
C ARG A 566 15.45 15.35 -14.68
N ASP A 567 16.19 16.24 -14.02
CA ASP A 567 17.41 15.89 -13.31
C ASP A 567 17.12 14.95 -12.13
N SER A 568 16.04 15.19 -11.37
CA SER A 568 15.58 14.31 -10.30
C SER A 568 15.15 12.93 -10.82
N LEU A 569 14.37 12.88 -11.91
CA LEU A 569 13.95 11.64 -12.57
C LEU A 569 15.13 10.85 -13.14
N LYS A 570 16.15 11.55 -13.66
CA LYS A 570 17.37 10.93 -14.14
C LYS A 570 18.17 10.37 -12.98
N ALA A 571 18.31 11.13 -11.90
CA ALA A 571 19.01 10.69 -10.69
C ALA A 571 18.39 9.42 -10.07
N ASP A 572 17.07 9.30 -10.10
CA ASP A 572 16.32 8.12 -9.63
C ASP A 572 16.59 6.84 -10.44
N LYS A 573 17.07 6.99 -11.67
CA LYS A 573 17.41 5.90 -12.59
C LYS A 573 18.92 5.72 -12.79
N THR A 574 19.75 6.61 -12.24
CA THR A 574 21.21 6.61 -12.44
C THR A 574 21.88 5.62 -11.51
N VAL A 575 22.41 4.55 -12.10
CA VAL A 575 23.10 3.45 -11.40
C VAL A 575 24.51 3.85 -10.98
N GLY A 576 25.18 4.67 -11.78
CA GLY A 576 26.54 5.14 -11.54
C GLY A 576 27.34 5.30 -12.84
N PRO A 577 28.66 5.48 -12.77
CA PRO A 577 29.50 5.77 -13.94
C PRO A 577 29.57 4.58 -14.92
N CYS A 578 29.57 4.88 -16.21
CA CYS A 578 29.76 3.89 -17.26
C CYS A 578 31.24 3.45 -17.34
N PRO A 579 31.57 2.14 -17.37
CA PRO A 579 32.95 1.69 -17.47
C PRO A 579 33.58 1.94 -18.85
N GLU A 580 32.79 2.20 -19.89
CA GLU A 580 33.28 2.38 -21.27
C GLU A 580 33.21 3.84 -21.77
N SER A 581 32.60 4.77 -21.00
CA SER A 581 32.46 6.17 -21.41
C SER A 581 32.37 7.11 -20.20
N ASP A 582 32.51 8.42 -20.44
CA ASP A 582 32.36 9.47 -19.39
C ASP A 582 30.90 9.76 -19.03
N HIS A 583 29.95 8.92 -19.45
CA HIS A 583 28.54 9.03 -19.16
C HIS A 583 28.11 8.10 -18.03
N ASP A 584 26.87 8.29 -17.55
CA ASP A 584 26.31 7.42 -16.51
C ASP A 584 25.54 6.24 -17.10
N LEU A 585 25.48 5.19 -16.30
CA LEU A 585 24.58 4.06 -16.51
C LEU A 585 23.21 4.38 -15.90
N VAL A 586 22.15 4.16 -16.68
CA VAL A 586 20.78 4.44 -16.25
C VAL A 586 19.86 3.24 -16.50
N ILE A 587 18.90 3.03 -15.60
CA ILE A 587 17.85 2.02 -15.80
C ILE A 587 16.95 2.47 -16.95
N ARG A 588 16.76 1.58 -17.93
CA ARG A 588 15.90 1.80 -19.10
C ARG A 588 14.90 0.66 -19.26
N ARG A 589 13.80 0.93 -19.97
CA ARG A 589 12.80 -0.07 -20.32
C ARG A 589 12.86 -0.35 -21.82
N SER A 590 12.96 -1.61 -22.20
CA SER A 590 12.96 -2.04 -23.60
C SER A 590 11.58 -1.90 -24.24
N ARG A 591 11.51 -1.93 -25.57
CA ARG A 591 10.23 -1.93 -26.32
C ARG A 591 9.32 -3.13 -25.98
N HIS A 592 9.90 -4.19 -25.41
CA HIS A 592 9.19 -5.39 -24.99
C HIS A 592 8.84 -5.38 -23.48
N GLY A 593 9.03 -4.22 -22.81
CA GLY A 593 8.65 -4.04 -21.41
C GLY A 593 9.66 -4.51 -20.36
N SER A 594 10.78 -5.15 -20.77
CA SER A 594 11.83 -5.57 -19.82
C SER A 594 12.76 -4.41 -19.46
N TYR A 595 13.24 -4.41 -18.20
CA TYR A 595 14.23 -3.43 -17.73
C TYR A 595 15.64 -3.89 -18.03
N PHE A 596 16.54 -2.93 -18.24
CA PHE A 596 17.99 -3.13 -18.40
C PHE A 596 18.72 -1.85 -17.98
N VAL A 597 19.99 -1.97 -17.66
CA VAL A 597 20.87 -0.82 -17.43
C VAL A 597 21.58 -0.50 -18.74
N GLY A 598 21.55 0.74 -19.18
CA GLY A 598 22.20 1.19 -20.41
C GLY A 598 22.91 2.52 -20.25
N CYS A 599 23.98 2.73 -21.00
CA CYS A 599 24.72 3.99 -21.00
C CYS A 599 23.84 5.14 -21.51
N ASP A 600 23.90 6.29 -20.84
CA ASP A 600 23.19 7.51 -21.23
C ASP A 600 23.80 8.18 -22.48
N GLY A 601 25.05 7.82 -22.81
CA GLY A 601 25.74 8.26 -24.00
C GLY A 601 25.35 7.52 -25.29
N TYR A 602 24.29 6.70 -25.29
CA TYR A 602 23.80 6.05 -26.51
C TYR A 602 23.35 7.09 -27.57
N PRO A 603 23.69 6.97 -28.87
CA PRO A 603 24.31 5.80 -29.53
C PRO A 603 25.86 5.78 -29.54
N ASP A 604 26.56 6.77 -29.01
CA ASP A 604 28.01 6.85 -29.02
C ASP A 604 28.64 5.79 -28.10
N CYS A 605 27.95 5.36 -27.05
CA CYS A 605 28.28 4.24 -26.19
C CYS A 605 27.10 3.27 -26.13
N GLU A 606 27.32 2.01 -26.53
CA GLU A 606 26.29 0.96 -26.56
C GLU A 606 26.33 0.03 -25.32
N PHE A 607 27.09 0.39 -24.29
CA PHE A 607 27.23 -0.44 -23.09
C PHE A 607 25.88 -0.68 -22.41
N THR A 608 25.58 -1.95 -22.13
CA THR A 608 24.36 -2.38 -21.47
C THR A 608 24.60 -3.53 -20.50
N LEU A 609 23.83 -3.57 -19.39
CA LEU A 609 23.80 -4.66 -18.43
C LEU A 609 22.36 -5.20 -18.30
N PRO A 610 22.19 -6.52 -18.17
CA PRO A 610 20.87 -7.10 -17.99
C PRO A 610 20.35 -6.86 -16.58
N LEU A 611 19.03 -6.75 -16.46
CA LEU A 611 18.31 -6.84 -15.18
C LEU A 611 17.34 -8.01 -15.21
N PRO A 612 16.98 -8.58 -14.05
CA PRO A 612 15.97 -9.62 -13.98
C PRO A 612 14.67 -9.21 -14.66
N SER A 613 14.05 -10.16 -15.37
CA SER A 613 12.80 -9.92 -16.11
C SER A 613 11.56 -9.81 -15.22
N THR A 614 11.71 -10.10 -13.92
CA THR A 614 10.61 -10.09 -12.95
C THR A 614 10.76 -8.93 -11.99
N GLY A 615 9.72 -8.12 -11.88
CA GLY A 615 9.67 -6.98 -10.97
C GLY A 615 10.08 -5.64 -11.59
N LYS A 616 9.89 -4.58 -10.82
CA LYS A 616 10.31 -3.22 -11.16
C LYS A 616 11.64 -2.93 -10.44
N PRO A 617 12.69 -2.50 -11.13
CA PRO A 617 13.97 -2.16 -10.49
C PRO A 617 13.85 -0.82 -9.75
N ILE A 618 14.44 -0.77 -8.57
CA ILE A 618 14.72 0.44 -7.80
C ILE A 618 16.18 0.44 -7.40
N LEU A 619 16.76 1.62 -7.23
CA LEU A 619 18.12 1.80 -6.76
C LEU A 619 18.14 1.83 -5.23
N LEU A 620 19.16 1.19 -4.64
CA LEU A 620 19.45 1.29 -3.21
C LEU A 620 20.52 2.37 -2.99
N ASP A 621 20.58 2.88 -1.76
CA ASP A 621 21.62 3.85 -1.37
C ASP A 621 23.02 3.22 -1.25
N GLU A 622 23.06 1.89 -1.07
CA GLU A 622 24.31 1.14 -1.06
C GLU A 622 24.94 1.11 -2.46
N THR A 623 26.24 1.35 -2.50
CA THR A 623 27.03 1.30 -3.72
C THR A 623 28.04 0.17 -3.64
N CYS A 624 28.20 -0.55 -4.75
CA CYS A 624 29.21 -1.59 -4.88
C CYS A 624 30.63 -1.02 -4.66
N PRO A 625 31.41 -1.57 -3.74
CA PRO A 625 32.77 -1.07 -3.47
C PRO A 625 33.72 -1.29 -4.64
N ASP A 626 33.47 -2.28 -5.51
CA ASP A 626 34.35 -2.62 -6.63
C ASP A 626 34.09 -1.77 -7.87
N HIS A 627 32.80 -1.42 -8.11
CA HIS A 627 32.39 -0.75 -9.35
C HIS A 627 31.84 0.66 -9.13
N GLY A 628 31.54 1.05 -7.90
CA GLY A 628 30.90 2.36 -7.60
C GLY A 628 29.48 2.51 -8.15
N LEU A 629 28.84 1.39 -8.52
CA LEU A 629 27.48 1.35 -9.01
C LEU A 629 26.52 1.11 -7.86
N ALA A 630 25.38 1.78 -7.88
CA ALA A 630 24.30 1.54 -6.91
C ALA A 630 23.75 0.12 -7.06
N ASP A 631 23.44 -0.50 -5.94
CA ASP A 631 22.79 -1.79 -5.90
C ASP A 631 21.33 -1.66 -6.36
N VAL A 632 20.86 -2.69 -7.06
CA VAL A 632 19.50 -2.73 -7.61
C VAL A 632 18.66 -3.73 -6.82
N LYS A 633 17.45 -3.32 -6.43
CA LYS A 633 16.41 -4.17 -5.84
C LYS A 633 15.27 -4.33 -6.82
N MET A 634 14.77 -5.55 -6.98
CA MET A 634 13.64 -5.85 -7.86
C MET A 634 12.37 -5.99 -7.04
N LEU A 635 11.42 -5.07 -7.24
CA LEU A 635 10.10 -5.12 -6.60
C LEU A 635 9.17 -6.06 -7.38
N ALA A 636 8.80 -7.17 -6.80
CA ALA A 636 7.99 -8.21 -7.42
C ALA A 636 6.88 -8.72 -6.48
N GLY A 637 6.23 -7.83 -5.76
CA GLY A 637 5.25 -8.17 -4.74
C GLY A 637 5.88 -9.03 -3.62
N ARG A 638 5.30 -10.18 -3.33
CA ARG A 638 5.82 -11.10 -2.29
C ARG A 638 7.22 -11.68 -2.62
N LYS A 639 7.70 -11.56 -3.86
CA LYS A 639 9.00 -12.06 -4.35
C LYS A 639 10.01 -10.94 -4.58
N THR A 640 9.90 -9.85 -3.85
CA THR A 640 10.88 -8.75 -3.88
C THR A 640 12.24 -9.25 -3.40
N PHE A 641 13.31 -8.94 -4.15
CA PHE A 641 14.67 -9.37 -3.82
C PHE A 641 15.72 -8.32 -4.21
N VAL A 642 16.88 -8.37 -3.55
CA VAL A 642 18.04 -7.53 -3.89
C VAL A 642 18.83 -8.24 -4.98
N HIS A 643 18.96 -7.58 -6.14
CA HIS A 643 19.80 -8.05 -7.25
C HIS A 643 21.28 -7.69 -7.02
N GLY A 644 21.54 -6.62 -6.28
CA GLY A 644 22.88 -6.08 -6.04
C GLY A 644 23.42 -5.30 -7.24
N CYS A 645 24.75 -5.20 -7.33
CA CYS A 645 25.43 -4.49 -8.41
C CYS A 645 25.21 -5.18 -9.77
N PRO A 646 24.62 -4.50 -10.77
CA PRO A 646 24.36 -5.11 -12.08
C PRO A 646 25.63 -5.58 -12.83
N LEU A 647 26.75 -4.93 -12.59
CA LEU A 647 28.03 -5.31 -13.23
C LEU A 647 28.61 -6.56 -12.58
N CYS A 648 28.63 -6.66 -11.25
CA CYS A 648 29.00 -7.90 -10.55
C CYS A 648 28.15 -9.09 -10.99
N ALA A 649 26.85 -8.88 -11.13
CA ALA A 649 25.92 -9.92 -11.58
C ALA A 649 26.20 -10.37 -13.04
N ALA A 650 26.57 -9.43 -13.90
CA ALA A 650 26.95 -9.73 -15.28
C ALA A 650 28.29 -10.48 -15.37
N GLU A 651 29.31 -10.08 -14.58
CA GLU A 651 30.60 -10.74 -14.50
C GLU A 651 30.46 -12.16 -13.94
N ALA A 652 29.70 -12.34 -12.87
CA ALA A 652 29.45 -13.66 -12.31
C ALA A 652 28.73 -14.59 -13.31
N ALA A 653 27.84 -14.05 -14.14
CA ALA A 653 27.18 -14.81 -15.19
C ALA A 653 28.14 -15.20 -16.35
N GLU A 654 29.19 -14.43 -16.61
CA GLU A 654 30.22 -14.77 -17.61
C GLU A 654 31.21 -15.81 -17.09
N GLU A 655 31.44 -15.91 -15.77
CA GLU A 655 32.37 -16.90 -15.18
C GLU A 655 31.77 -18.31 -15.06
N GLU A 656 30.42 -18.47 -15.16
CA GLU A 656 29.82 -19.80 -15.16
C GLU A 656 30.19 -20.59 -16.45
N PRO A 657 30.73 -21.81 -16.34
CA PRO A 657 31.08 -22.60 -17.51
C PRO A 657 29.83 -23.01 -18.31
N ASP A 658 29.90 -22.90 -19.63
CA ASP A 658 28.87 -23.39 -20.55
C ASP A 658 28.59 -24.89 -20.32
N LEU A 659 27.33 -25.24 -20.08
CA LEU A 659 26.89 -26.63 -19.92
C LEU A 659 26.79 -27.28 -21.30
N VAL A 660 27.77 -28.16 -21.68
CA VAL A 660 27.81 -28.84 -22.96
C VAL A 660 26.67 -29.88 -23.04
N VAL A 661 25.84 -29.78 -24.09
CA VAL A 661 24.71 -30.66 -24.36
C VAL A 661 25.09 -31.79 -25.32
N GLY A 662 25.96 -31.53 -26.29
CA GLY A 662 26.46 -32.54 -27.24
C GLY A 662 26.84 -31.95 -28.60
N SER A 663 26.98 -32.80 -29.62
CA SER A 663 27.46 -32.39 -30.95
C SER A 663 26.51 -31.44 -31.67
N CYS A 664 27.02 -30.39 -32.30
CA CYS A 664 26.20 -29.46 -33.09
C CYS A 664 25.69 -30.16 -34.36
N PRO A 665 24.39 -30.08 -34.71
CA PRO A 665 23.86 -30.70 -35.90
C PRO A 665 24.38 -30.10 -37.23
N GLU A 666 24.85 -28.85 -37.20
CA GLU A 666 25.37 -28.18 -38.42
C GLU A 666 26.89 -28.35 -38.63
N CYS A 667 27.68 -28.34 -37.55
CA CYS A 667 29.12 -28.33 -37.68
C CYS A 667 29.85 -29.38 -36.81
N GLY A 668 29.10 -30.26 -36.11
CA GLY A 668 29.66 -31.21 -35.16
C GLY A 668 30.45 -32.34 -35.85
N GLU A 669 29.98 -32.91 -36.97
CA GLU A 669 30.61 -34.02 -37.64
C GLU A 669 31.94 -33.62 -38.33
N ASP A 670 31.98 -32.46 -38.99
CA ASP A 670 33.17 -32.04 -39.80
C ASP A 670 33.99 -30.95 -39.09
N GLY A 671 33.45 -30.26 -38.13
CA GLY A 671 34.06 -29.09 -37.49
C GLY A 671 34.29 -29.18 -35.97
N GLY A 672 33.83 -30.23 -35.32
CA GLY A 672 33.99 -30.45 -33.87
C GLY A 672 33.24 -29.43 -32.98
N GLY A 673 32.20 -28.77 -33.52
CA GLY A 673 31.36 -27.87 -32.72
C GLY A 673 30.38 -28.61 -31.81
N GLU A 674 30.19 -28.12 -30.61
CA GLU A 674 29.27 -28.67 -29.63
C GLU A 674 28.13 -27.69 -29.38
N LEU A 675 26.99 -28.18 -28.99
CA LEU A 675 25.91 -27.39 -28.44
C LEU A 675 26.13 -27.24 -26.95
N ALA A 676 26.01 -26.02 -26.45
CA ALA A 676 26.08 -25.74 -25.03
C ALA A 676 24.96 -24.78 -24.60
N ILE A 677 24.49 -24.94 -23.37
CA ILE A 677 23.59 -23.98 -22.76
C ILE A 677 24.42 -22.76 -22.42
N LYS A 678 24.13 -21.66 -23.11
CA LYS A 678 24.80 -20.37 -22.94
C LYS A 678 23.89 -19.36 -22.29
N ARG A 679 24.42 -18.59 -21.35
CA ARG A 679 23.73 -17.41 -20.83
C ARG A 679 24.05 -16.21 -21.70
N LEU A 680 23.06 -15.42 -22.02
CA LEU A 680 23.21 -14.20 -22.78
C LEU A 680 23.39 -13.00 -21.85
N ARG A 681 24.15 -12.00 -22.25
CA ARG A 681 24.28 -10.71 -21.52
C ARG A 681 22.90 -10.04 -21.25
N SER A 682 21.88 -10.36 -22.02
CA SER A 682 20.50 -9.92 -21.83
C SER A 682 19.72 -10.67 -20.73
N GLY A 683 20.37 -11.53 -19.94
CA GLY A 683 19.73 -12.37 -18.93
C GLY A 683 18.90 -13.54 -19.49
N GLY A 684 18.87 -13.70 -20.81
CA GLY A 684 18.30 -14.88 -21.49
C GLY A 684 19.31 -16.02 -21.55
N ARG A 685 18.83 -17.21 -21.91
CA ARG A 685 19.70 -18.34 -22.23
C ARG A 685 19.24 -19.04 -23.49
N LEU A 686 20.17 -19.71 -24.15
CA LEU A 686 19.92 -20.48 -25.36
C LEU A 686 20.81 -21.72 -25.36
N VAL A 687 20.45 -22.71 -26.16
CA VAL A 687 21.37 -23.77 -26.56
C VAL A 687 22.04 -23.33 -27.87
N GLY A 688 23.31 -23.00 -27.82
CA GLY A 688 24.05 -22.47 -28.97
C GLY A 688 25.32 -23.23 -29.28
N CYS A 689 25.79 -23.13 -30.54
CA CYS A 689 27.01 -23.73 -30.94
C CYS A 689 28.24 -23.05 -30.28
N THR A 690 29.19 -23.84 -29.79
CA THR A 690 30.42 -23.36 -29.18
C THR A 690 31.37 -22.67 -30.20
N ARG A 691 31.12 -22.84 -31.49
CA ARG A 691 31.88 -22.21 -32.58
C ARG A 691 31.30 -20.89 -33.08
N TYR A 692 30.34 -20.33 -32.38
CA TYR A 692 29.89 -18.98 -32.74
C TYR A 692 31.07 -17.98 -32.73
N PRO A 693 31.25 -17.10 -33.71
CA PRO A 693 30.33 -16.78 -34.81
C PRO A 693 30.48 -17.64 -36.09
N ASP A 694 31.41 -18.59 -36.14
CA ASP A 694 31.62 -19.41 -37.35
C ASP A 694 30.46 -20.36 -37.66
N CYS A 695 29.66 -20.70 -36.62
CA CYS A 695 28.43 -21.42 -36.70
C CYS A 695 27.40 -20.73 -35.81
N ASP A 696 26.29 -20.28 -36.39
CA ASP A 696 25.24 -19.50 -35.73
C ASP A 696 24.08 -20.35 -35.23
N TYR A 697 24.21 -21.68 -35.30
CA TYR A 697 23.13 -22.56 -34.83
C TYR A 697 22.80 -22.35 -33.37
N SER A 698 21.52 -22.01 -33.11
CA SER A 698 21.02 -21.78 -31.76
C SER A 698 19.55 -22.12 -31.64
N LEU A 699 19.14 -22.53 -30.43
CA LEU A 699 17.78 -22.90 -30.06
C LEU A 699 17.36 -22.09 -28.81
N PRO A 700 16.16 -21.53 -28.76
CA PRO A 700 15.68 -20.80 -27.63
C PRO A 700 15.47 -21.70 -26.41
N MET A 701 15.67 -21.13 -25.21
CA MET A 701 15.44 -21.82 -23.96
C MET A 701 14.54 -20.99 -23.03
N PRO A 702 13.83 -21.64 -22.10
CA PRO A 702 13.09 -20.96 -21.04
C PRO A 702 14.00 -20.06 -20.19
N ARG A 703 13.57 -18.85 -19.92
CA ARG A 703 14.36 -17.87 -19.15
C ARG A 703 14.41 -18.15 -17.64
N ARG A 704 13.47 -18.95 -17.09
CA ARG A 704 13.33 -19.22 -15.65
C ARG A 704 13.69 -20.65 -15.31
N GLY A 705 14.12 -20.87 -14.06
CA GLY A 705 14.51 -22.15 -13.51
C GLY A 705 15.97 -22.53 -13.83
N GLU A 706 16.52 -23.54 -13.20
CA GLU A 706 17.84 -24.10 -13.51
C GLU A 706 17.73 -25.20 -14.54
N ALA A 707 18.73 -25.30 -15.45
CA ALA A 707 18.73 -26.29 -16.50
C ALA A 707 19.72 -27.42 -16.14
N GLU A 708 19.25 -28.63 -16.12
CA GLU A 708 20.01 -29.84 -15.86
C GLU A 708 19.90 -30.78 -17.06
N LEU A 709 20.99 -31.51 -17.36
CA LEU A 709 20.96 -32.55 -18.36
C LEU A 709 20.41 -33.85 -17.75
N THR A 710 19.52 -34.52 -18.49
CA THR A 710 18.98 -35.83 -18.07
C THR A 710 19.82 -36.98 -18.65
N ASP A 711 19.75 -38.15 -18.02
CA ASP A 711 20.40 -39.35 -18.51
C ASP A 711 19.73 -39.94 -19.77
N GLU A 712 18.54 -39.43 -20.12
CA GLU A 712 17.79 -39.89 -21.30
C GLU A 712 18.32 -39.22 -22.56
N THR A 713 18.74 -40.02 -23.53
CA THR A 713 19.29 -39.56 -24.80
C THR A 713 18.25 -39.69 -25.91
N CYS A 714 18.07 -38.65 -26.70
CA CYS A 714 17.15 -38.63 -27.84
C CYS A 714 17.65 -39.61 -28.92
N ALA A 715 16.76 -40.53 -29.32
CA ALA A 715 17.06 -41.53 -30.33
C ALA A 715 17.32 -40.92 -31.73
N GLU A 716 16.75 -39.74 -32.02
CA GLU A 716 16.89 -39.08 -33.33
C GLU A 716 18.14 -38.21 -33.39
N HIS A 717 18.48 -37.48 -32.36
CA HIS A 717 19.55 -36.48 -32.37
C HIS A 717 20.77 -36.85 -31.52
N GLY A 718 20.71 -37.92 -30.73
CA GLY A 718 21.80 -38.34 -29.83
C GLY A 718 22.13 -37.36 -28.70
N LEU A 719 21.28 -36.40 -28.45
CA LEU A 719 21.47 -35.37 -27.41
C LEU A 719 20.70 -35.78 -26.12
N PRO A 720 21.27 -35.48 -24.93
CA PRO A 720 20.53 -35.66 -23.67
C PRO A 720 19.33 -34.72 -23.60
N GLY A 721 18.35 -35.14 -22.86
CA GLY A 721 17.23 -34.24 -22.50
C GLY A 721 17.66 -33.14 -21.56
N ILE A 722 16.94 -32.03 -21.57
CA ILE A 722 17.10 -30.92 -20.65
C ILE A 722 15.88 -30.90 -19.73
N ARG A 723 16.14 -30.79 -18.42
CA ARG A 723 15.12 -30.58 -17.39
C ARG A 723 15.30 -29.20 -16.80
N ILE A 724 14.20 -28.48 -16.63
CA ILE A 724 14.18 -27.17 -15.96
C ILE A 724 13.61 -27.37 -14.55
N THR A 725 14.42 -27.07 -13.55
CA THR A 725 14.02 -27.10 -12.13
C THR A 725 13.74 -25.67 -11.65
N TYR A 726 12.85 -25.53 -10.69
CA TYR A 726 12.45 -24.21 -10.15
C TYR A 726 12.62 -24.22 -8.64
N ASP A 727 13.23 -23.16 -8.10
CA ASP A 727 13.36 -22.95 -6.64
C ASP A 727 12.04 -22.57 -5.93
N ASP A 728 10.93 -22.54 -6.68
CA ASP A 728 9.61 -22.17 -6.17
C ASP A 728 8.89 -23.39 -5.59
N ASP A 729 8.46 -23.28 -4.32
CA ASP A 729 7.56 -24.23 -3.68
C ASP A 729 6.23 -24.32 -4.44
N GLY A 730 6.10 -25.33 -5.29
CA GLY A 730 4.85 -25.67 -5.97
C GLY A 730 4.89 -25.77 -7.49
N ARG A 731 6.01 -25.47 -8.16
CA ARG A 731 6.15 -25.76 -9.59
C ARG A 731 6.87 -27.10 -9.78
N GLU A 732 6.19 -27.99 -10.48
CA GLU A 732 6.83 -29.23 -10.90
C GLU A 732 7.96 -28.94 -11.91
N PRO A 733 9.07 -29.68 -11.83
CA PRO A 733 10.13 -29.62 -12.84
C PRO A 733 9.56 -29.83 -14.24
N TRP A 734 10.05 -29.05 -15.20
CA TRP A 734 9.60 -29.19 -16.57
C TRP A 734 10.63 -29.98 -17.38
N ASP A 735 10.27 -31.19 -17.82
CA ASP A 735 11.07 -31.97 -18.76
C ASP A 735 10.93 -31.39 -20.18
N LEU A 736 11.92 -30.61 -20.58
CA LEU A 736 11.99 -30.03 -21.91
C LEU A 736 12.36 -31.10 -22.96
N GLY A 737 13.02 -32.16 -22.53
CA GLY A 737 13.49 -33.21 -23.42
C GLY A 737 14.63 -32.76 -24.36
N CYS A 738 14.76 -33.37 -25.54
CA CYS A 738 15.73 -32.99 -26.53
C CYS A 738 15.48 -31.54 -27.02
N PRO A 739 16.45 -30.64 -26.99
CA PRO A 739 16.23 -29.24 -27.35
C PRO A 739 15.83 -29.02 -28.82
N ILE A 740 16.27 -29.89 -29.73
CA ILE A 740 15.91 -29.83 -31.15
C ILE A 740 14.44 -30.30 -31.35
N CYS A 741 14.07 -31.41 -30.75
CA CYS A 741 12.69 -31.90 -30.82
C CYS A 741 11.71 -30.91 -30.21
N ASN A 742 12.04 -30.36 -29.04
CA ASN A 742 11.22 -29.37 -28.35
C ASN A 742 11.02 -28.13 -29.21
N TYR A 743 12.07 -27.63 -29.86
CA TYR A 743 11.95 -26.44 -30.73
C TYR A 743 11.10 -26.71 -31.97
N ARG A 744 11.21 -27.89 -32.57
CA ARG A 744 10.30 -28.30 -33.70
C ARG A 744 8.85 -28.36 -33.23
N GLU A 745 8.58 -28.94 -32.07
CA GLU A 745 7.22 -28.96 -31.49
C GLU A 745 6.69 -27.56 -31.17
N TYR A 746 7.56 -26.72 -30.68
CA TYR A 746 7.22 -25.30 -30.41
C TYR A 746 6.86 -24.59 -31.71
N GLN A 747 7.65 -24.72 -32.77
CA GLN A 747 7.35 -24.13 -34.07
C GLN A 747 6.06 -24.68 -34.68
N ALA A 748 5.82 -25.99 -34.53
CA ALA A 748 4.57 -26.60 -34.99
C ALA A 748 3.32 -26.08 -34.23
N ARG A 749 3.46 -25.81 -32.94
CA ARG A 749 2.38 -25.17 -32.14
C ARG A 749 2.16 -23.70 -32.53
N GLN A 750 3.21 -22.96 -32.77
CA GLN A 750 3.13 -21.56 -33.20
C GLN A 750 2.44 -21.45 -34.58
N ALA A 751 2.79 -22.31 -35.53
CA ALA A 751 2.13 -22.37 -36.80
C ALA A 751 0.62 -22.74 -36.69
N GLY A 752 0.24 -23.51 -35.65
CA GLY A 752 -1.15 -23.77 -35.33
C GLY A 752 -1.92 -22.60 -34.77
N THR A 753 -1.28 -21.80 -33.96
CA THR A 753 -1.86 -20.60 -33.35
C THR A 753 -2.06 -19.49 -34.40
N GLU A 754 -1.24 -19.44 -35.45
CA GLU A 754 -1.43 -18.50 -36.57
C GLU A 754 -2.71 -18.80 -37.34
N LEU A 755 -3.05 -20.06 -37.59
CA LEU A 755 -4.33 -20.43 -38.23
C LEU A 755 -5.54 -20.05 -37.38
N GLU A 756 -5.44 -20.13 -36.07
CA GLU A 756 -6.50 -19.75 -35.12
C GLU A 756 -6.74 -18.23 -35.01
N THR A 757 -5.88 -17.42 -35.59
CA THR A 757 -6.10 -15.96 -35.68
C THR A 757 -7.13 -15.58 -36.73
N ILE A 758 -7.48 -16.52 -37.61
CA ILE A 758 -8.45 -16.32 -38.70
C ILE A 758 -9.86 -16.58 -38.15
N ASP A 759 -10.79 -15.66 -38.41
CA ASP A 759 -12.15 -15.77 -37.90
C ASP A 759 -12.83 -17.03 -38.40
N GLY A 760 -13.42 -17.81 -37.52
CA GLY A 760 -14.03 -19.12 -37.83
C GLY A 760 -13.09 -20.31 -37.79
N ILE A 761 -11.77 -20.15 -37.53
CA ILE A 761 -10.83 -21.25 -37.34
C ILE A 761 -10.51 -21.35 -35.86
N GLY A 762 -11.16 -22.27 -35.14
CA GLY A 762 -10.83 -22.63 -33.78
C GLY A 762 -9.85 -23.83 -33.73
N GLU A 763 -9.35 -24.17 -32.55
CA GLU A 763 -8.35 -25.21 -32.26
C GLU A 763 -8.65 -26.52 -33.03
N LYS A 764 -9.89 -27.00 -33.00
CA LYS A 764 -10.30 -28.24 -33.70
C LYS A 764 -10.29 -28.11 -35.23
N THR A 765 -10.53 -26.93 -35.75
CA THR A 765 -10.50 -26.66 -37.19
C THR A 765 -9.06 -26.52 -37.67
N ALA A 766 -8.20 -25.85 -36.89
CA ALA A 766 -6.78 -25.75 -37.17
C ALA A 766 -6.10 -27.13 -37.15
N GLU A 767 -6.52 -28.03 -36.26
CA GLU A 767 -6.03 -29.41 -36.21
C GLU A 767 -6.43 -30.23 -37.43
N LYS A 768 -7.67 -30.06 -37.95
CA LYS A 768 -8.14 -30.69 -39.18
C LYS A 768 -7.42 -30.13 -40.43
N LEU A 769 -7.14 -28.81 -40.45
CA LEU A 769 -6.38 -28.17 -41.51
C LEU A 769 -4.95 -28.74 -41.59
N LYS A 770 -4.30 -28.97 -40.46
CA LYS A 770 -2.99 -29.63 -40.41
C LYS A 770 -3.01 -31.06 -40.90
N GLN A 771 -4.05 -31.82 -40.54
CA GLN A 771 -4.23 -33.21 -41.04
C GLN A 771 -4.43 -33.23 -42.54
N ALA A 772 -5.01 -32.17 -43.14
CA ALA A 772 -5.17 -31.96 -44.57
C ALA A 772 -3.93 -31.34 -45.25
N GLY A 773 -2.79 -31.21 -44.53
CA GLY A 773 -1.55 -30.71 -45.08
C GLY A 773 -1.38 -29.16 -45.12
N VAL A 774 -2.30 -28.43 -44.44
CA VAL A 774 -2.23 -26.97 -44.30
C VAL A 774 -1.63 -26.64 -42.94
N GLU A 775 -0.33 -26.36 -42.89
CA GLU A 775 0.42 -26.18 -41.63
C GLU A 775 0.38 -24.74 -41.10
N ASP A 776 0.23 -23.73 -41.95
CA ASP A 776 0.27 -22.31 -41.62
C ASP A 776 -0.69 -21.44 -42.49
N VAL A 777 -0.75 -20.17 -42.24
CA VAL A 777 -1.58 -19.19 -42.98
C VAL A 777 -1.17 -19.12 -44.45
N SER A 778 0.12 -19.31 -44.79
CA SER A 778 0.60 -19.33 -46.19
C SER A 778 0.13 -20.57 -46.93
N GLY A 779 0.13 -21.71 -46.26
CA GLY A 779 -0.44 -22.96 -46.75
C GLY A 779 -1.95 -22.85 -47.00
N LEU A 780 -2.67 -22.22 -46.09
CA LEU A 780 -4.10 -21.95 -46.29
C LEU A 780 -4.38 -21.05 -47.48
N LYS A 781 -3.63 -19.99 -47.66
CA LYS A 781 -3.75 -19.07 -48.82
C LYS A 781 -3.48 -19.75 -50.16
N SER A 782 -2.58 -20.73 -50.16
CA SER A 782 -2.19 -21.42 -51.38
C SER A 782 -3.01 -22.67 -51.68
N ALA A 783 -3.85 -23.14 -50.73
CA ALA A 783 -4.68 -24.31 -50.89
C ALA A 783 -5.83 -24.07 -51.89
N GLU A 784 -6.18 -25.10 -52.65
CA GLU A 784 -7.32 -25.07 -53.58
C GLU A 784 -8.62 -25.31 -52.80
N PRO A 785 -9.58 -24.33 -52.74
CA PRO A 785 -10.72 -24.34 -51.84
C PRO A 785 -11.63 -25.58 -51.97
N ASP A 786 -11.85 -26.03 -53.17
CA ASP A 786 -12.73 -27.20 -53.39
C ASP A 786 -12.06 -28.51 -52.94
N SER A 787 -10.73 -28.65 -53.17
CA SER A 787 -9.96 -29.79 -52.73
C SER A 787 -9.83 -29.86 -51.20
N LEU A 788 -9.55 -28.71 -50.56
CA LEU A 788 -9.40 -28.63 -49.11
C LEU A 788 -10.72 -28.88 -48.37
N ALA A 789 -11.84 -28.42 -48.93
CA ALA A 789 -13.19 -28.68 -48.40
C ALA A 789 -13.58 -30.15 -48.45
N ASP A 790 -13.13 -30.91 -49.47
CA ASP A 790 -13.37 -32.36 -49.59
C ASP A 790 -12.58 -33.17 -48.56
N GLU A 791 -11.46 -32.62 -48.03
CA GLU A 791 -10.60 -33.29 -47.04
C GLU A 791 -11.01 -32.96 -45.59
N ILE A 792 -11.82 -31.89 -45.36
CA ILE A 792 -12.19 -31.47 -44.02
C ILE A 792 -13.70 -31.63 -43.79
N ASP A 793 -14.06 -32.62 -42.98
CA ASP A 793 -15.47 -32.91 -42.67
C ASP A 793 -16.19 -31.73 -42.01
N GLY A 794 -17.24 -31.23 -42.63
CA GLY A 794 -18.08 -30.14 -42.14
C GLY A 794 -17.63 -28.73 -42.59
N VAL A 795 -16.70 -28.60 -43.53
CA VAL A 795 -16.25 -27.37 -44.14
C VAL A 795 -16.64 -27.35 -45.63
N GLY A 796 -17.26 -26.25 -46.04
CA GLY A 796 -17.59 -26.07 -47.47
C GLY A 796 -16.57 -25.19 -48.19
N PRO A 797 -16.50 -25.24 -49.55
CA PRO A 797 -15.56 -24.42 -50.33
C PRO A 797 -15.68 -22.93 -50.05
N ASP A 798 -16.89 -22.44 -49.82
CA ASP A 798 -17.13 -21.04 -49.52
C ASP A 798 -16.55 -20.62 -48.12
N THR A 799 -16.55 -21.57 -47.16
CA THR A 799 -15.93 -21.34 -45.84
C THR A 799 -14.41 -21.21 -45.98
N VAL A 800 -13.78 -22.06 -46.82
CA VAL A 800 -12.35 -21.98 -47.11
C VAL A 800 -12.00 -20.65 -47.79
N ARG A 801 -12.81 -20.21 -48.77
CA ARG A 801 -12.60 -18.89 -49.41
C ARG A 801 -12.72 -17.71 -48.46
N ASN A 802 -13.61 -17.81 -47.44
CA ASN A 802 -13.74 -16.79 -46.42
C ASN A 802 -12.50 -16.78 -45.52
N TRP A 803 -12.02 -17.92 -45.06
CA TRP A 803 -10.78 -18.01 -44.31
C TRP A 803 -9.56 -17.48 -45.09
N GLN A 804 -9.48 -17.74 -46.39
CA GLN A 804 -8.43 -17.21 -47.24
C GLN A 804 -8.52 -15.68 -47.40
N ALA A 805 -9.74 -15.15 -47.45
CA ALA A 805 -9.98 -13.70 -47.53
C ALA A 805 -9.68 -13.00 -46.20
N ASP A 806 -9.99 -13.64 -45.05
CA ASP A 806 -9.67 -13.10 -43.72
C ASP A 806 -8.18 -13.25 -43.39
N ALA A 807 -7.46 -14.09 -44.07
CA ALA A 807 -6.04 -14.30 -43.96
C ALA A 807 -5.20 -13.26 -44.70
N ASP A 808 -5.79 -12.46 -45.58
CA ASP A 808 -5.16 -11.33 -46.27
C ASP A 808 -5.09 -10.08 -45.39
#